data_1758b42e6d9e4cf067ea70f15b67436a
#
_entry.id   1758b42e6d9e4cf067ea70f15b67436a
#
_cell.length_a   1.000
_cell.length_b   1.000
_cell.length_c   1.000
_cell.angle_alpha   90.00
_cell.angle_beta   90.00
_cell.angle_gamma   90.00
#
_symmetry.space_group_name_H-M   'P 1'
#
loop_
_entity.id
_entity.type
_entity.pdbx_description
1 polymer ?
#
loop_
_entity_poly.entity_id
_entity_poly.type
_entity_poly.pdbx_seq_one_letter_code
_entity_poly.pdbx_strand_id
1 'polypeptide(L)'
;MNNKALKTLEYTKIIEMLAAHASSPLGKIRCEDLLPSCSLGEIEYKQEQTQDALSRLFQKGNINFGSAKDIRGSLKRLEIGSTLGIIELLQICALLDNTSWVKSYGRREKETAQRDSLDDLFDALEPLPLLNTEIRRCILSEDEIADDASAALKQIRRSMKVTGERIHTQLAGMVNGSARTYLQDAVITMRNGRYCIPVKAEYKGQVPGMIHDQSSTGSTLFIEPMAIVKLNNEIRDLEMKEAAEIEVILASLSNMAAQERENLRYNLENLVELDFIFARAALAMDMNATRPIFNTKGYINIRKGRHPLIDKKKVVPIDIHLGKEFHLLIVTGPNTGGKTVSLKTVGLLTLMGQAGLHIPALDRSELSVFEEVYADIGDEQSIEQSLSTFSSHMTNVVSFIEKADPKSLVLFDELGAGTDPTEGAALAISILNHLQKQGIRAMATTHYSELKVYALSTPGVENASCEFDVETLRPTYRLLIGVPGKSNAFAISSKLGLPSYIIDDAKQQISQEDESFEDVISTLEENRITIEKERMEIARYKSEVEDLKKQLETKQEKLNQQRDRILREANEQAHAILRDAKEYADQTIKDFNKFGKANISIKEMENKRQNLRKKMNKVESNMSKKEKKVTGNLKPSDLHLGDGVKVLSLNLKGTVSTLPDAKGYLLVQMGIMRSKIHISDLVLLQEETVISAPNMQRTSAGKIKMSKSSSVGIEINLLGRTVDEAIAELDKYLDDAYLAHIPSVRVVHGKGTGALRKGIHNYLRRVKYVSSFHLAEFGEGDAGVTIVNFKK
;
A
#
# COMPACT_ATOMS: atom_id res chain seq x y z
N MET A 1 13.73 3.26 27.36
CA MET A 1 12.99 2.13 26.71
C MET A 1 13.68 0.83 27.02
N ASN A 2 13.00 -0.19 27.49
CA ASN A 2 13.55 -1.45 27.97
C ASN A 2 14.05 -2.35 26.80
N ASN A 3 15.36 -2.66 26.79
CA ASN A 3 15.97 -3.51 25.76
C ASN A 3 15.40 -4.94 25.72
N LYS A 4 14.94 -5.47 26.88
CA LYS A 4 14.29 -6.79 26.94
C LYS A 4 12.98 -6.76 26.17
N ALA A 5 12.17 -5.71 26.35
CA ALA A 5 10.91 -5.55 25.64
C ALA A 5 11.11 -5.41 24.12
N LEU A 6 12.15 -4.70 23.66
CA LEU A 6 12.47 -4.60 22.23
C LEU A 6 12.73 -5.99 21.60
N LYS A 7 13.44 -6.86 22.31
CA LYS A 7 13.70 -8.24 21.86
C LYS A 7 12.44 -9.11 21.93
N THR A 8 11.73 -9.10 23.05
CA THR A 8 10.52 -9.90 23.29
C THR A 8 9.41 -9.57 22.29
N LEU A 9 9.24 -8.29 21.96
CA LEU A 9 8.28 -7.81 20.96
C LEU A 9 8.78 -7.89 19.52
N GLU A 10 9.97 -8.45 19.30
CA GLU A 10 10.58 -8.66 17.98
C GLU A 10 10.77 -7.35 17.18
N TYR A 11 11.01 -6.23 17.87
CA TYR A 11 11.25 -4.93 17.24
C TYR A 11 12.47 -4.96 16.31
N THR A 12 13.48 -5.77 16.64
CA THR A 12 14.69 -5.96 15.82
C THR A 12 14.35 -6.47 14.41
N LYS A 13 13.33 -7.32 14.27
CA LYS A 13 12.87 -7.77 12.94
C LYS A 13 12.25 -6.64 12.10
N ILE A 14 11.58 -5.70 12.76
CA ILE A 14 11.08 -4.50 12.08
C ILE A 14 12.23 -3.63 11.59
N ILE A 15 13.27 -3.51 12.40
CA ILE A 15 14.50 -2.78 12.03
C ILE A 15 15.22 -3.45 10.87
N GLU A 16 15.30 -4.78 10.83
CA GLU A 16 15.82 -5.54 9.69
C GLU A 16 15.00 -5.29 8.41
N MET A 17 13.67 -5.29 8.53
CA MET A 17 12.79 -4.95 7.41
C MET A 17 13.00 -3.50 6.96
N LEU A 18 13.15 -2.56 7.88
CA LEU A 18 13.44 -1.16 7.57
C LEU A 18 14.78 -1.01 6.84
N ALA A 19 15.84 -1.63 7.35
CA ALA A 19 17.16 -1.61 6.74
C ALA A 19 17.19 -2.23 5.33
N ALA A 20 16.32 -3.20 5.05
CA ALA A 20 16.17 -3.75 3.71
C ALA A 20 15.63 -2.75 2.68
N HIS A 21 14.91 -1.72 3.13
CA HIS A 21 14.41 -0.64 2.27
C HIS A 21 15.43 0.49 2.06
N ALA A 22 16.46 0.61 2.90
CA ALA A 22 17.53 1.57 2.70
C ALA A 22 18.46 1.12 1.57
N SER A 23 18.79 2.05 0.67
CA SER A 23 19.56 1.76 -0.53
C SER A 23 21.07 1.94 -0.34
N SER A 24 21.51 2.78 0.58
CA SER A 24 22.93 3.00 0.89
C SER A 24 23.42 2.20 2.10
N PRO A 25 24.70 1.79 2.16
CA PRO A 25 25.25 1.09 3.32
C PRO A 25 25.14 1.89 4.62
N LEU A 26 25.35 3.20 4.57
CA LEU A 26 25.22 4.09 5.72
C LEU A 26 23.76 4.30 6.12
N GLY A 27 22.83 4.35 5.16
CA GLY A 27 21.40 4.39 5.42
C GLY A 27 20.92 3.14 6.17
N LYS A 28 21.45 1.97 5.83
CA LYS A 28 21.16 0.71 6.56
C LYS A 28 21.62 0.79 8.03
N ILE A 29 22.86 1.21 8.25
CA ILE A 29 23.39 1.42 9.62
C ILE A 29 22.50 2.41 10.37
N ARG A 30 22.13 3.52 9.73
CA ARG A 30 21.23 4.53 10.33
C ARG A 30 19.86 3.96 10.68
N CYS A 31 19.34 3.01 9.88
CA CYS A 31 18.11 2.28 10.21
C CYS A 31 18.30 1.37 11.42
N GLU A 32 19.43 0.66 11.52
CA GLU A 32 19.75 -0.27 12.61
C GLU A 32 19.85 0.44 13.96
N ASP A 33 20.28 1.71 13.97
CA ASP A 33 20.37 2.55 15.16
C ASP A 33 19.04 3.16 15.61
N LEU A 34 17.91 2.87 14.93
CA LEU A 34 16.62 3.46 15.23
C LEU A 34 16.00 2.89 16.51
N LEU A 35 15.85 3.75 17.50
CA LEU A 35 15.17 3.45 18.76
C LEU A 35 13.89 4.29 18.92
N PRO A 36 12.89 3.75 19.64
CA PRO A 36 11.68 4.50 19.98
C PRO A 36 12.01 5.70 20.88
N SER A 37 11.44 6.86 20.58
CA SER A 37 11.58 8.09 21.37
C SER A 37 10.47 8.22 22.40
N CYS A 38 10.75 8.91 23.51
CA CYS A 38 9.78 9.27 24.55
C CYS A 38 9.35 10.75 24.42
N SER A 39 9.88 11.51 23.48
CA SER A 39 9.52 12.91 23.24
C SER A 39 8.41 13.01 22.20
N LEU A 40 7.24 13.52 22.56
CA LEU A 40 6.13 13.72 21.64
C LEU A 40 6.53 14.56 20.41
N GLY A 41 7.27 15.67 20.63
CA GLY A 41 7.68 16.54 19.53
C GLY A 41 8.62 15.84 18.54
N GLU A 42 9.55 15.01 19.03
CA GLU A 42 10.44 14.22 18.17
C GLU A 42 9.66 13.15 17.41
N ILE A 43 8.72 12.47 18.07
CA ILE A 43 7.86 11.47 17.45
C ILE A 43 7.03 12.09 16.32
N GLU A 44 6.35 13.20 16.61
CA GLU A 44 5.51 13.88 15.63
C GLU A 44 6.32 14.37 14.42
N TYR A 45 7.50 14.93 14.67
CA TYR A 45 8.41 15.36 13.61
C TYR A 45 8.85 14.19 12.72
N LYS A 46 9.26 13.06 13.31
CA LYS A 46 9.62 11.87 12.55
C LYS A 46 8.43 11.27 11.79
N GLN A 47 7.23 11.29 12.38
CA GLN A 47 5.99 10.86 11.72
C GLN A 47 5.64 11.76 10.53
N GLU A 48 5.85 13.06 10.66
CA GLU A 48 5.63 14.02 9.58
C GLU A 48 6.61 13.80 8.44
N GLN A 49 7.91 13.66 8.74
CA GLN A 49 8.90 13.31 7.72
C GLN A 49 8.54 12.03 6.96
N THR A 50 8.09 11.00 7.66
CA THR A 50 7.66 9.74 7.04
C THR A 50 6.45 9.94 6.13
N GLN A 51 5.47 10.75 6.56
CA GLN A 51 4.29 11.08 5.78
C GLN A 51 4.63 11.87 4.51
N ASP A 52 5.53 12.86 4.63
CA ASP A 52 5.94 13.70 3.50
C ASP A 52 6.74 12.88 2.48
N ALA A 53 7.67 12.03 2.95
CA ALA A 53 8.40 11.11 2.10
C ALA A 53 7.46 10.14 1.38
N LEU A 54 6.46 9.58 2.07
CA LEU A 54 5.44 8.71 1.50
C LEU A 54 4.63 9.44 0.41
N SER A 55 4.26 10.69 0.67
CA SER A 55 3.54 11.53 -0.30
C SER A 55 4.38 11.79 -1.56
N ARG A 56 5.69 12.04 -1.39
CA ARG A 56 6.63 12.20 -2.51
C ARG A 56 6.83 10.91 -3.30
N LEU A 57 6.90 9.74 -2.63
CA LEU A 57 6.97 8.44 -3.32
C LEU A 57 5.73 8.19 -4.20
N PHE A 58 4.53 8.53 -3.72
CA PHE A 58 3.31 8.42 -4.51
C PHE A 58 3.26 9.37 -5.71
N GLN A 59 3.81 10.59 -5.57
CA GLN A 59 3.75 11.62 -6.61
C GLN A 59 4.86 11.46 -7.66
N LYS A 60 6.10 11.16 -7.22
CA LYS A 60 7.31 11.21 -8.05
C LYS A 60 7.94 9.84 -8.29
N GLY A 61 7.44 8.79 -7.62
CA GLY A 61 8.03 7.45 -7.68
C GLY A 61 9.26 7.28 -6.79
N ASN A 62 9.94 6.15 -6.96
CA ASN A 62 11.05 5.74 -6.11
C ASN A 62 12.29 6.62 -6.29
N ILE A 63 13.04 6.77 -5.20
CA ILE A 63 14.33 7.45 -5.13
C ILE A 63 15.40 6.44 -4.71
N ASN A 64 16.65 6.61 -5.18
CA ASN A 64 17.75 5.69 -4.90
C ASN A 64 18.97 6.45 -4.38
N PHE A 65 19.51 6.03 -3.26
CA PHE A 65 20.71 6.60 -2.64
C PHE A 65 21.92 5.64 -2.71
N GLY A 66 21.80 4.49 -3.40
CA GLY A 66 22.79 3.40 -3.38
C GLY A 66 24.14 3.72 -3.98
N SER A 67 24.27 4.79 -4.76
CA SER A 67 25.55 5.27 -5.28
C SER A 67 26.37 6.08 -4.26
N ALA A 68 25.76 6.54 -3.15
CA ALA A 68 26.46 7.20 -2.07
C ALA A 68 27.33 6.21 -1.30
N LYS A 69 28.62 6.22 -1.56
CA LYS A 69 29.62 5.42 -0.84
C LYS A 69 30.05 6.11 0.45
N ASP A 70 30.58 5.34 1.38
CA ASP A 70 31.13 5.88 2.63
C ASP A 70 32.48 6.56 2.37
N ILE A 71 32.47 7.89 2.32
CA ILE A 71 33.67 8.70 2.12
C ILE A 71 34.25 9.29 3.42
N ARG A 72 33.75 8.89 4.61
CA ARG A 72 34.22 9.43 5.90
C ARG A 72 35.73 9.22 6.10
N GLY A 73 36.27 8.10 5.62
CA GLY A 73 37.70 7.84 5.64
C GLY A 73 38.48 8.83 4.76
N SER A 74 37.97 9.10 3.55
CA SER A 74 38.56 10.06 2.61
C SER A 74 38.50 11.48 3.16
N LEU A 75 37.38 11.88 3.81
CA LEU A 75 37.26 13.20 4.45
C LEU A 75 38.28 13.39 5.58
N LYS A 76 38.51 12.37 6.43
CA LYS A 76 39.56 12.41 7.45
C LYS A 76 40.99 12.55 6.86
N ARG A 77 41.28 11.87 5.75
CA ARG A 77 42.54 11.98 5.05
C ARG A 77 42.72 13.38 4.45
N LEU A 78 41.67 13.97 3.87
CA LEU A 78 41.71 15.34 3.40
C LEU A 78 41.96 16.36 4.51
N GLU A 79 41.41 16.10 5.71
CA GLU A 79 41.62 16.96 6.88
C GLU A 79 43.08 17.06 7.33
N ILE A 80 43.83 15.98 7.24
CA ILE A 80 45.25 15.93 7.57
C ILE A 80 46.16 16.25 6.36
N GLY A 81 45.57 16.71 5.24
CA GLY A 81 46.30 17.08 4.02
C GLY A 81 46.88 15.92 3.21
N SER A 82 46.33 14.70 3.39
CA SER A 82 46.77 13.52 2.62
C SER A 82 46.15 13.49 1.24
N THR A 83 46.90 13.05 0.25
CA THR A 83 46.42 12.82 -1.12
C THR A 83 45.49 11.59 -1.14
N LEU A 84 44.37 11.72 -1.82
CA LEU A 84 43.43 10.62 -2.09
C LEU A 84 43.88 9.84 -3.34
N GLY A 85 43.54 8.54 -3.33
CA GLY A 85 43.68 7.69 -4.51
C GLY A 85 42.57 7.87 -5.53
N ILE A 86 42.76 7.24 -6.71
CA ILE A 86 41.79 7.27 -7.82
C ILE A 86 40.41 6.80 -7.37
N ILE A 87 40.34 5.65 -6.70
CA ILE A 87 39.06 5.05 -6.23
C ILE A 87 38.33 5.99 -5.25
N GLU A 88 39.06 6.63 -4.33
CA GLU A 88 38.46 7.55 -3.35
C GLU A 88 37.90 8.80 -4.02
N LEU A 89 38.61 9.35 -5.05
CA LEU A 89 38.11 10.50 -5.83
C LEU A 89 36.88 10.12 -6.67
N LEU A 90 36.83 8.91 -7.24
CA LEU A 90 35.65 8.40 -7.95
C LEU A 90 34.47 8.16 -7.02
N GLN A 91 34.70 7.77 -5.77
CA GLN A 91 33.68 7.67 -4.76
C GLN A 91 33.06 9.04 -4.42
N ILE A 92 33.90 10.09 -4.37
CA ILE A 92 33.42 11.47 -4.22
C ILE A 92 32.57 11.87 -5.43
N CYS A 93 32.97 11.54 -6.66
CA CYS A 93 32.17 11.79 -7.86
C CYS A 93 30.81 11.08 -7.77
N ALA A 94 30.80 9.81 -7.37
CA ALA A 94 29.57 9.03 -7.21
C ALA A 94 28.63 9.67 -6.17
N LEU A 95 29.17 10.17 -5.06
CA LEU A 95 28.41 10.95 -4.07
C LEU A 95 27.82 12.22 -4.70
N LEU A 96 28.62 13.00 -5.45
CA LEU A 96 28.18 14.28 -6.06
C LEU A 96 27.13 14.07 -7.15
N ASP A 97 27.25 13.00 -7.94
CA ASP A 97 26.22 12.62 -8.91
C ASP A 97 24.90 12.28 -8.23
N ASN A 98 24.98 11.49 -7.16
CA ASN A 98 23.80 11.14 -6.36
C ASN A 98 23.20 12.40 -5.72
N THR A 99 24.03 13.29 -5.18
CA THR A 99 23.61 14.59 -4.63
C THR A 99 22.85 15.42 -5.66
N SER A 100 23.36 15.51 -6.87
CA SER A 100 22.74 16.26 -7.99
C SER A 100 21.37 15.66 -8.35
N TRP A 101 21.32 14.33 -8.47
CA TRP A 101 20.09 13.61 -8.80
C TRP A 101 19.04 13.74 -7.68
N VAL A 102 19.43 13.55 -6.42
CA VAL A 102 18.55 13.67 -5.25
C VAL A 102 18.04 15.10 -5.11
N LYS A 103 18.91 16.11 -5.26
CA LYS A 103 18.50 17.53 -5.27
C LYS A 103 17.47 17.81 -6.37
N SER A 104 17.65 17.24 -7.55
CA SER A 104 16.70 17.37 -8.67
C SER A 104 15.36 16.71 -8.34
N TYR A 105 15.35 15.54 -7.71
CA TYR A 105 14.12 14.90 -7.22
C TYR A 105 13.41 15.76 -6.18
N GLY A 106 14.14 16.46 -5.30
CA GLY A 106 13.60 17.38 -4.29
C GLY A 106 12.85 18.57 -4.88
N ARG A 107 13.18 19.01 -6.11
CA ARG A 107 12.56 20.20 -6.73
C ARG A 107 11.05 20.05 -6.85
N ARG A 108 10.34 21.12 -6.54
CA ARG A 108 8.87 21.19 -6.65
C ARG A 108 8.47 21.51 -8.07
N GLU A 109 7.36 20.91 -8.51
CA GLU A 109 6.79 21.18 -9.85
C GLU A 109 6.12 22.57 -9.94
N LYS A 110 5.67 23.13 -8.81
CA LYS A 110 5.03 24.43 -8.72
C LYS A 110 5.64 25.24 -7.58
N GLU A 111 6.04 26.46 -7.84
CA GLU A 111 6.55 27.43 -6.85
C GLU A 111 5.52 27.75 -5.72
N THR A 112 4.24 27.53 -5.97
CA THR A 112 3.15 27.76 -5.01
C THR A 112 2.88 26.58 -4.08
N ALA A 113 3.60 25.47 -4.19
CA ALA A 113 3.41 24.32 -3.31
C ALA A 113 3.93 24.65 -1.89
N GLN A 114 3.14 24.28 -0.87
CA GLN A 114 3.51 24.48 0.54
C GLN A 114 4.78 23.68 0.87
N ARG A 115 5.70 24.26 1.64
CA ARG A 115 6.92 23.57 2.11
C ARG A 115 6.54 22.40 3.00
N ASP A 116 7.25 21.29 2.84
CA ASP A 116 7.14 20.10 3.69
C ASP A 116 8.39 19.95 4.58
N SER A 117 8.38 18.99 5.49
CA SER A 117 9.44 18.73 6.46
C SER A 117 10.77 18.28 5.85
N LEU A 118 10.81 17.94 4.55
CA LEU A 118 12.00 17.42 3.87
C LEU A 118 12.72 18.46 3.02
N ASP A 119 12.08 19.60 2.73
CA ASP A 119 12.66 20.60 1.83
C ASP A 119 14.02 21.11 2.30
N ASP A 120 14.17 21.35 3.59
CA ASP A 120 15.43 21.85 4.15
C ASP A 120 16.59 20.86 3.92
N LEU A 121 16.33 19.54 3.97
CA LEU A 121 17.32 18.50 3.67
C LEU A 121 17.69 18.48 2.17
N PHE A 122 16.72 18.66 1.29
CA PHE A 122 16.97 18.72 -0.16
C PHE A 122 17.69 20.03 -0.57
N ASP A 123 17.28 21.15 0.03
CA ASP A 123 17.87 22.47 -0.24
C ASP A 123 19.33 22.52 0.22
N ALA A 124 19.67 21.86 1.34
CA ALA A 124 21.03 21.80 1.89
C ALA A 124 22.03 20.98 1.08
N LEU A 125 21.57 20.25 0.06
CA LEU A 125 22.45 19.46 -0.82
C LEU A 125 23.21 20.38 -1.79
N GLU A 126 24.54 20.23 -1.87
CA GLU A 126 25.44 21.01 -2.73
C GLU A 126 26.10 20.11 -3.80
N PRO A 127 25.66 20.12 -5.06
CA PRO A 127 26.17 19.22 -6.12
C PRO A 127 27.64 19.41 -6.52
N LEU A 128 28.29 20.54 -6.21
CA LEU A 128 29.68 20.87 -6.50
C LEU A 128 30.12 20.51 -7.96
N PRO A 129 29.46 21.06 -8.98
CA PRO A 129 29.66 20.63 -10.37
C PRO A 129 31.08 20.84 -10.86
N LEU A 130 31.78 21.87 -10.38
CA LEU A 130 33.18 22.15 -10.78
C LEU A 130 34.10 21.02 -10.32
N LEU A 131 34.01 20.60 -9.06
CA LEU A 131 34.80 19.50 -8.50
C LEU A 131 34.50 18.19 -9.24
N ASN A 132 33.23 17.86 -9.43
CA ASN A 132 32.82 16.63 -10.10
C ASN A 132 33.32 16.56 -11.55
N THR A 133 33.17 17.67 -12.30
CA THR A 133 33.60 17.73 -13.69
C THR A 133 35.13 17.60 -13.80
N GLU A 134 35.90 18.25 -12.92
CA GLU A 134 37.34 18.20 -12.96
C GLU A 134 37.91 16.83 -12.60
N ILE A 135 37.34 16.16 -11.58
CA ILE A 135 37.75 14.78 -11.27
C ILE A 135 37.45 13.86 -12.46
N ARG A 136 36.27 13.94 -13.07
CA ARG A 136 35.90 13.12 -14.22
C ARG A 136 36.67 13.43 -15.48
N ARG A 137 37.11 14.67 -15.64
CA ARG A 137 38.02 15.05 -16.73
C ARG A 137 39.37 14.36 -16.59
N CYS A 138 39.89 14.28 -15.36
CA CYS A 138 41.21 13.71 -15.09
C CYS A 138 41.22 12.20 -14.95
N ILE A 139 40.14 11.60 -14.39
CA ILE A 139 40.05 10.16 -14.08
C ILE A 139 38.94 9.52 -14.92
N LEU A 140 39.31 8.60 -15.82
CA LEU A 140 38.40 7.90 -16.71
C LEU A 140 37.82 6.62 -16.09
N SER A 141 38.63 5.89 -15.36
CA SER A 141 38.27 4.64 -14.68
C SER A 141 39.15 4.44 -13.43
N GLU A 142 38.89 3.34 -12.70
CA GLU A 142 39.67 2.98 -11.50
C GLU A 142 41.18 2.78 -11.77
N ASP A 143 41.54 2.44 -13.01
CA ASP A 143 42.91 2.14 -13.42
C ASP A 143 43.47 3.15 -14.44
N GLU A 144 42.70 4.16 -14.87
CA GLU A 144 43.02 5.00 -15.97
C GLU A 144 42.84 6.50 -15.69
N ILE A 145 43.93 7.23 -15.80
CA ILE A 145 43.99 8.71 -15.82
C ILE A 145 44.03 9.18 -17.26
N ALA A 146 43.23 10.20 -17.58
CA ALA A 146 43.16 10.78 -18.92
C ALA A 146 44.50 11.34 -19.37
N ASP A 147 44.86 11.16 -20.61
CA ASP A 147 46.13 11.71 -21.20
C ASP A 147 46.21 13.22 -21.09
N ASP A 148 45.05 13.90 -21.15
CA ASP A 148 44.94 15.35 -21.06
C ASP A 148 44.61 15.85 -19.64
N ALA A 149 44.75 14.98 -18.63
CA ALA A 149 44.62 15.38 -17.22
C ALA A 149 45.57 16.51 -16.85
N SER A 150 46.82 16.44 -17.39
CA SER A 150 47.76 17.57 -17.38
C SER A 150 48.52 17.67 -18.70
N ALA A 151 49.04 18.87 -19.01
CA ALA A 151 49.89 19.06 -20.18
C ALA A 151 51.21 18.25 -20.08
N ALA A 152 51.73 18.11 -18.86
CA ALA A 152 52.96 17.34 -18.59
C ALA A 152 52.71 15.84 -18.81
N LEU A 153 51.64 15.26 -18.31
CA LEU A 153 51.29 13.84 -18.50
C LEU A 153 51.15 13.51 -19.99
N LYS A 154 50.46 14.37 -20.73
CA LYS A 154 50.28 14.21 -22.19
C LYS A 154 51.61 14.19 -22.91
N GLN A 155 52.53 15.06 -22.53
CA GLN A 155 53.88 15.11 -23.14
C GLN A 155 54.71 13.86 -22.77
N ILE A 156 54.66 13.41 -21.52
CA ILE A 156 55.33 12.21 -21.02
C ILE A 156 54.86 10.98 -21.80
N ARG A 157 53.55 10.75 -21.86
CA ARG A 157 52.95 9.59 -22.57
C ARG A 157 53.23 9.60 -24.06
N ARG A 158 53.20 10.81 -24.66
CA ARG A 158 53.65 10.98 -26.06
C ARG A 158 55.10 10.59 -26.24
N SER A 159 56.00 11.01 -25.34
CA SER A 159 57.40 10.65 -25.39
C SER A 159 57.61 9.15 -25.21
N MET A 160 56.90 8.52 -24.26
CA MET A 160 56.94 7.07 -24.07
C MET A 160 56.54 6.32 -25.34
N LYS A 161 55.45 6.74 -25.99
CA LYS A 161 54.98 6.16 -27.24
C LYS A 161 56.05 6.27 -28.35
N VAL A 162 56.62 7.45 -28.54
CA VAL A 162 57.68 7.70 -29.54
C VAL A 162 58.93 6.85 -29.25
N THR A 163 59.37 6.78 -27.98
CA THR A 163 60.55 5.97 -27.57
C THR A 163 60.25 4.48 -27.74
N GLY A 164 59.04 4.01 -27.39
CA GLY A 164 58.59 2.65 -27.64
C GLY A 164 58.58 2.27 -29.13
N GLU A 165 58.07 3.15 -30.01
CA GLU A 165 58.10 2.95 -31.45
C GLU A 165 59.55 2.86 -31.99
N ARG A 166 60.46 3.68 -31.46
CA ARG A 166 61.94 3.62 -31.83
C ARG A 166 62.51 2.29 -31.39
N ILE A 167 62.24 1.80 -30.18
CA ILE A 167 62.71 0.49 -29.71
C ILE A 167 62.15 -0.62 -30.62
N HIS A 168 60.86 -0.62 -30.90
CA HIS A 168 60.24 -1.58 -31.78
C HIS A 168 60.88 -1.58 -33.19
N THR A 169 61.13 -0.43 -33.75
CA THR A 169 61.82 -0.28 -35.09
C THR A 169 63.19 -0.83 -35.07
N GLN A 170 64.03 -0.54 -34.04
CA GLN A 170 65.35 -1.02 -33.92
C GLN A 170 65.43 -2.53 -33.69
N LEU A 171 64.57 -3.05 -32.78
CA LEU A 171 64.48 -4.48 -32.52
C LEU A 171 63.97 -5.26 -33.74
N ALA A 172 62.94 -4.76 -34.43
CA ALA A 172 62.44 -5.34 -35.67
C ALA A 172 63.55 -5.43 -36.75
N GLY A 173 64.39 -4.40 -36.86
CA GLY A 173 65.56 -4.43 -37.71
C GLY A 173 66.55 -5.53 -37.33
N MET A 174 66.78 -5.78 -36.03
CA MET A 174 67.66 -6.85 -35.55
C MET A 174 67.05 -8.24 -35.75
N VAL A 175 65.79 -8.39 -35.37
CA VAL A 175 65.00 -9.67 -35.43
C VAL A 175 64.83 -10.15 -36.89
N ASN A 176 64.65 -9.26 -37.83
CA ASN A 176 64.52 -9.56 -39.27
C ASN A 176 65.85 -9.52 -40.04
N GLY A 177 66.90 -9.01 -39.43
CA GLY A 177 68.19 -8.82 -40.01
C GLY A 177 69.19 -9.98 -39.67
N SER A 178 70.48 -9.57 -39.52
CA SER A 178 71.63 -10.53 -39.29
C SER A 178 71.52 -11.34 -37.98
N ALA A 179 70.84 -10.83 -36.97
CA ALA A 179 70.66 -11.52 -35.69
C ALA A 179 69.68 -12.66 -35.76
N ARG A 180 68.85 -12.80 -36.79
CA ARG A 180 67.76 -13.75 -36.90
C ARG A 180 68.23 -15.25 -36.67
N THR A 181 69.46 -15.59 -37.15
CA THR A 181 70.06 -16.95 -37.00
C THR A 181 70.35 -17.31 -35.54
N TYR A 182 70.57 -16.29 -34.71
CA TYR A 182 70.90 -16.42 -33.29
C TYR A 182 69.72 -16.48 -32.39
N LEU A 183 68.51 -16.07 -32.86
CA LEU A 183 67.29 -16.04 -32.08
C LEU A 183 66.66 -17.44 -31.99
N GLN A 184 66.05 -17.70 -30.84
CA GLN A 184 65.20 -18.86 -30.65
C GLN A 184 63.88 -18.68 -31.43
N ASP A 185 63.31 -17.51 -31.30
CA ASP A 185 62.09 -17.04 -32.00
C ASP A 185 62.29 -15.63 -32.49
N ALA A 186 61.68 -15.28 -33.66
CA ALA A 186 61.78 -13.93 -34.25
C ALA A 186 60.73 -12.99 -33.65
N VAL A 187 60.71 -12.82 -32.31
CA VAL A 187 59.78 -12.04 -31.56
C VAL A 187 60.46 -11.02 -30.65
N ILE A 188 59.82 -9.91 -30.41
CA ILE A 188 60.22 -8.93 -29.41
C ILE A 188 59.44 -9.28 -28.14
N THR A 189 60.12 -9.36 -27.02
CA THR A 189 59.56 -9.73 -25.72
C THR A 189 59.89 -8.66 -24.69
N MET A 190 59.07 -8.60 -23.62
CA MET A 190 59.36 -7.78 -22.46
C MET A 190 59.73 -8.65 -21.27
N ARG A 191 60.83 -8.34 -20.59
CA ARG A 191 61.27 -9.00 -19.36
C ARG A 191 61.68 -7.96 -18.35
N ASN A 192 61.19 -8.08 -17.12
CA ASN A 192 61.45 -7.11 -16.05
C ASN A 192 61.24 -5.64 -16.46
N GLY A 193 60.20 -5.37 -17.29
CA GLY A 193 59.88 -4.04 -17.81
C GLY A 193 60.88 -3.54 -18.91
N ARG A 194 61.66 -4.42 -19.55
CA ARG A 194 62.60 -4.06 -20.60
C ARG A 194 62.34 -4.86 -21.87
N TYR A 195 62.44 -4.21 -22.99
CA TYR A 195 62.33 -4.86 -24.29
C TYR A 195 63.56 -5.70 -24.56
N CYS A 196 63.37 -6.97 -24.83
CA CYS A 196 64.39 -8.01 -25.03
C CYS A 196 64.10 -8.80 -26.28
N ILE A 197 65.11 -9.53 -26.77
CA ILE A 197 64.97 -10.53 -27.81
C ILE A 197 65.42 -11.91 -27.24
N PRO A 198 64.72 -13.01 -27.64
CA PRO A 198 65.04 -14.38 -27.16
C PRO A 198 66.24 -14.94 -28.00
N VAL A 199 67.39 -15.02 -27.42
CA VAL A 199 68.63 -15.57 -28.05
C VAL A 199 68.88 -16.95 -27.56
N LYS A 200 69.29 -17.88 -28.46
CA LYS A 200 69.77 -19.23 -28.09
C LYS A 200 71.00 -19.13 -27.20
N ALA A 201 71.05 -19.86 -26.13
CA ALA A 201 72.15 -19.79 -25.15
C ALA A 201 73.58 -19.99 -25.78
N GLU A 202 73.67 -20.78 -26.83
CA GLU A 202 74.93 -21.04 -27.58
C GLU A 202 75.47 -19.84 -28.35
N TYR A 203 74.58 -18.88 -28.68
CA TYR A 203 74.95 -17.61 -29.43
C TYR A 203 74.94 -16.39 -28.51
N LYS A 204 75.09 -16.57 -27.19
CA LYS A 204 75.18 -15.46 -26.21
C LYS A 204 76.24 -14.41 -26.61
N GLY A 205 77.38 -14.80 -27.13
CA GLY A 205 78.47 -13.93 -27.48
C GLY A 205 78.27 -13.16 -28.81
N GLN A 206 77.30 -13.56 -29.64
CA GLN A 206 77.02 -12.92 -30.94
C GLN A 206 76.04 -11.79 -30.86
N VAL A 207 75.28 -11.67 -29.75
CA VAL A 207 74.35 -10.57 -29.50
C VAL A 207 74.84 -9.82 -28.25
N PRO A 208 75.56 -8.73 -28.41
CA PRO A 208 76.05 -7.95 -27.27
C PRO A 208 74.88 -7.28 -26.56
N GLY A 209 74.72 -7.52 -25.26
CA GLY A 209 73.64 -6.97 -24.49
C GLY A 209 73.56 -7.53 -23.05
N MET A 210 72.60 -7.06 -22.30
CA MET A 210 72.31 -7.48 -20.89
C MET A 210 71.29 -8.62 -20.86
N ILE A 211 71.57 -9.66 -20.09
CA ILE A 211 70.63 -10.76 -19.88
C ILE A 211 69.73 -10.40 -18.75
N HIS A 212 68.41 -10.32 -19.01
CA HIS A 212 67.39 -10.04 -18.01
C HIS A 212 66.63 -11.24 -17.49
N ASP A 213 66.59 -12.32 -18.29
CA ASP A 213 65.90 -13.53 -17.94
C ASP A 213 66.43 -14.73 -18.77
N GLN A 214 66.08 -15.95 -18.33
CA GLN A 214 66.35 -17.16 -19.09
C GLN A 214 65.16 -18.13 -19.04
N SER A 215 64.97 -18.96 -20.08
CA SER A 215 63.95 -19.98 -20.10
C SER A 215 64.22 -21.02 -19.00
N SER A 216 63.17 -21.69 -18.55
CA SER A 216 63.22 -22.75 -17.51
C SER A 216 64.25 -23.91 -17.85
N THR A 217 64.46 -24.13 -19.14
CA THR A 217 65.43 -25.10 -19.63
C THR A 217 66.86 -24.53 -19.79
N GLY A 218 67.04 -23.22 -19.60
CA GLY A 218 68.32 -22.54 -19.84
C GLY A 218 68.70 -22.39 -21.29
N SER A 219 67.93 -22.89 -22.27
CA SER A 219 68.25 -22.90 -23.69
C SER A 219 68.04 -21.54 -24.39
N THR A 220 67.29 -20.66 -23.80
CA THR A 220 66.99 -19.33 -24.35
C THR A 220 67.30 -18.26 -23.30
N LEU A 221 68.05 -17.25 -23.73
CA LEU A 221 68.35 -16.08 -22.94
C LEU A 221 67.56 -14.86 -23.48
N PHE A 222 66.95 -14.15 -22.59
CA PHE A 222 66.27 -12.89 -22.96
C PHE A 222 67.27 -11.77 -22.80
N ILE A 223 67.79 -11.31 -23.94
CA ILE A 223 68.88 -10.31 -24.00
C ILE A 223 68.27 -8.99 -24.39
N GLU A 224 68.60 -7.94 -23.62
CA GLU A 224 68.44 -6.54 -24.00
C GLU A 224 69.68 -6.14 -24.84
N PRO A 225 69.51 -5.91 -26.15
CA PRO A 225 70.67 -5.54 -26.96
C PRO A 225 71.27 -4.19 -26.55
N MET A 226 72.60 -4.06 -26.56
CA MET A 226 73.27 -2.85 -26.14
C MET A 226 72.78 -1.60 -26.89
N ALA A 227 72.36 -1.74 -28.16
CA ALA A 227 71.82 -0.65 -28.97
C ALA A 227 70.52 -0.03 -28.40
N ILE A 228 69.71 -0.78 -27.60
CA ILE A 228 68.51 -0.25 -27.06
C ILE A 228 68.55 -0.01 -25.55
N VAL A 229 69.64 -0.32 -24.84
CA VAL A 229 69.74 -0.08 -23.38
C VAL A 229 69.41 1.35 -23.01
N LYS A 230 69.89 2.31 -23.80
CA LYS A 230 69.63 3.74 -23.58
C LYS A 230 68.19 4.08 -23.76
N LEU A 231 67.44 3.52 -24.74
CA LEU A 231 66.02 3.74 -24.97
C LEU A 231 65.21 3.07 -23.90
N ASN A 232 65.57 1.85 -23.47
CA ASN A 232 64.90 1.18 -22.36
C ASN A 232 65.04 1.96 -21.02
N ASN A 233 66.20 2.58 -20.78
CA ASN A 233 66.43 3.44 -19.64
C ASN A 233 65.55 4.72 -19.76
N GLU A 234 65.47 5.31 -20.97
CA GLU A 234 64.62 6.46 -21.25
C GLU A 234 63.14 6.16 -20.98
N ILE A 235 62.65 5.00 -21.39
CA ILE A 235 61.28 4.56 -21.05
C ILE A 235 61.11 4.46 -19.54
N ARG A 236 62.04 3.85 -18.83
CA ARG A 236 61.97 3.70 -17.37
C ARG A 236 61.96 5.04 -16.65
N ASP A 237 62.78 6.00 -17.13
CA ASP A 237 62.77 7.38 -16.59
C ASP A 237 61.42 8.06 -16.88
N LEU A 238 60.82 7.82 -18.05
CA LEU A 238 59.53 8.36 -18.42
C LEU A 238 58.40 7.72 -17.59
N GLU A 239 58.45 6.40 -17.32
CA GLU A 239 57.52 5.69 -16.40
C GLU A 239 57.58 6.28 -14.98
N MET A 240 58.79 6.56 -14.46
CA MET A 240 58.90 7.21 -13.16
C MET A 240 58.36 8.66 -13.16
N LYS A 241 58.55 9.41 -14.24
CA LYS A 241 57.99 10.75 -14.40
C LYS A 241 56.47 10.68 -14.54
N GLU A 242 55.95 9.69 -15.26
CA GLU A 242 54.50 9.45 -15.34
C GLU A 242 53.91 9.22 -13.96
N ALA A 243 54.46 8.30 -13.17
CA ALA A 243 54.00 8.02 -11.81
C ALA A 243 54.06 9.28 -10.92
N ALA A 244 55.15 10.03 -10.97
CA ALA A 244 55.25 11.28 -10.20
C ALA A 244 54.24 12.33 -10.66
N GLU A 245 53.98 12.47 -11.95
CA GLU A 245 52.98 13.44 -12.46
C GLU A 245 51.56 13.01 -12.09
N ILE A 246 51.24 11.70 -12.06
CA ILE A 246 49.98 11.17 -11.57
C ILE A 246 49.77 11.55 -10.11
N GLU A 247 50.78 11.43 -9.26
CA GLU A 247 50.74 11.88 -7.87
C GLU A 247 50.42 13.38 -7.74
N VAL A 248 51.02 14.21 -8.60
CA VAL A 248 50.75 15.65 -8.64
C VAL A 248 49.33 15.95 -9.04
N ILE A 249 48.76 15.24 -10.03
CA ILE A 249 47.38 15.37 -10.46
C ILE A 249 46.44 14.97 -9.32
N LEU A 250 46.66 13.80 -8.69
CA LEU A 250 45.85 13.33 -7.57
C LEU A 250 45.91 14.29 -6.36
N ALA A 251 47.12 14.86 -6.09
CA ALA A 251 47.27 15.87 -5.04
C ALA A 251 46.47 17.15 -5.35
N SER A 252 46.50 17.61 -6.60
CA SER A 252 45.72 18.78 -7.03
C SER A 252 44.21 18.56 -6.87
N LEU A 253 43.70 17.39 -7.31
CA LEU A 253 42.29 17.02 -7.17
C LEU A 253 41.91 16.87 -5.68
N SER A 254 42.79 16.28 -4.87
CA SER A 254 42.61 16.17 -3.43
C SER A 254 42.53 17.52 -2.74
N ASN A 255 43.36 18.48 -3.13
CA ASN A 255 43.31 19.86 -2.61
C ASN A 255 41.98 20.55 -2.97
N MET A 256 41.46 20.36 -4.18
CA MET A 256 40.16 20.88 -4.57
C MET A 256 39.05 20.24 -3.70
N ALA A 257 39.11 18.93 -3.50
CA ALA A 257 38.15 18.22 -2.62
C ALA A 257 38.27 18.66 -1.14
N ALA A 258 39.49 18.96 -0.68
CA ALA A 258 39.74 19.46 0.67
C ALA A 258 39.10 20.83 0.93
N GLN A 259 39.11 21.72 -0.08
CA GLN A 259 38.44 23.01 -0.01
C GLN A 259 36.92 22.85 0.21
N GLU A 260 36.34 21.83 -0.39
CA GLU A 260 34.89 21.51 -0.33
C GLU A 260 34.53 20.46 0.75
N ARG A 261 35.47 20.14 1.65
CA ARG A 261 35.32 19.05 2.64
C ARG A 261 34.05 19.15 3.45
N GLU A 262 33.68 20.33 3.95
CA GLU A 262 32.47 20.53 4.74
C GLU A 262 31.21 20.30 3.92
N ASN A 263 31.17 20.79 2.68
CA ASN A 263 30.04 20.55 1.77
C ASN A 263 29.91 19.05 1.42
N LEU A 264 31.02 18.34 1.21
CA LEU A 264 31.03 16.89 1.00
C LEU A 264 30.49 16.13 2.24
N ARG A 265 30.88 16.58 3.45
CA ARG A 265 30.39 16.00 4.70
C ARG A 265 28.89 16.20 4.86
N TYR A 266 28.40 17.43 4.69
CA TYR A 266 26.97 17.74 4.77
C TYR A 266 26.15 17.00 3.69
N ASN A 267 26.66 16.87 2.49
CA ASN A 267 26.02 16.08 1.44
C ASN A 267 25.86 14.63 1.87
N LEU A 268 26.91 14.00 2.42
CA LEU A 268 26.86 12.63 2.89
C LEU A 268 25.84 12.46 4.02
N GLU A 269 25.87 13.34 5.03
CA GLU A 269 24.95 13.32 6.17
C GLU A 269 23.49 13.48 5.74
N ASN A 270 23.21 14.45 4.85
CA ASN A 270 21.85 14.69 4.34
C ASN A 270 21.34 13.55 3.44
N LEU A 271 22.23 12.97 2.60
CA LEU A 271 21.84 11.81 1.78
C LEU A 271 21.54 10.58 2.64
N VAL A 272 22.30 10.33 3.69
CA VAL A 272 22.06 9.24 4.64
C VAL A 272 20.75 9.44 5.39
N GLU A 273 20.48 10.67 5.86
CA GLU A 273 19.23 10.96 6.57
C GLU A 273 18.02 10.87 5.62
N LEU A 274 18.13 11.36 4.39
CA LEU A 274 17.09 11.20 3.37
C LEU A 274 16.85 9.71 3.05
N ASP A 275 17.91 8.90 2.83
CA ASP A 275 17.78 7.46 2.59
C ASP A 275 17.02 6.77 3.74
N PHE A 276 17.36 7.11 4.98
CA PHE A 276 16.68 6.62 6.17
C PHE A 276 15.19 7.03 6.22
N ILE A 277 14.88 8.30 5.91
CA ILE A 277 13.49 8.79 5.92
C ILE A 277 12.68 8.10 4.80
N PHE A 278 13.26 7.97 3.61
CA PHE A 278 12.61 7.28 2.49
C PHE A 278 12.48 5.77 2.72
N ALA A 279 13.41 5.15 3.46
CA ALA A 279 13.27 3.76 3.90
C ALA A 279 12.06 3.58 4.83
N ARG A 280 11.82 4.51 5.78
CA ARG A 280 10.61 4.52 6.62
C ARG A 280 9.33 4.63 5.78
N ALA A 281 9.32 5.50 4.79
CA ALA A 281 8.19 5.67 3.89
C ALA A 281 7.95 4.44 3.00
N ALA A 282 9.02 3.82 2.47
CA ALA A 282 8.94 2.60 1.68
C ALA A 282 8.41 1.42 2.50
N LEU A 283 8.86 1.27 3.75
CA LEU A 283 8.32 0.29 4.69
C LEU A 283 6.84 0.54 4.97
N ALA A 284 6.43 1.80 5.16
CA ALA A 284 5.03 2.16 5.37
C ALA A 284 4.17 1.80 4.16
N MET A 285 4.65 2.04 2.95
CA MET A 285 3.98 1.66 1.70
C MET A 285 3.87 0.14 1.58
N ASP A 286 4.94 -0.59 1.86
CA ASP A 286 4.93 -2.05 1.82
C ASP A 286 3.92 -2.64 2.81
N MET A 287 3.88 -2.16 4.05
CA MET A 287 2.94 -2.63 5.08
C MET A 287 1.51 -2.12 4.91
N ASN A 288 1.20 -1.23 3.95
CA ASN A 288 -0.04 -0.45 3.89
C ASN A 288 -0.31 0.21 5.25
N ALA A 289 0.69 0.88 5.78
CA ALA A 289 0.67 1.50 7.09
C ALA A 289 0.16 2.94 7.02
N THR A 290 -0.41 3.43 8.11
CA THR A 290 -0.91 4.80 8.24
C THR A 290 -0.23 5.52 9.40
N ARG A 291 -0.21 6.85 9.34
CA ARG A 291 0.30 7.69 10.42
C ARG A 291 -0.62 7.60 11.64
N PRO A 292 -0.14 7.14 12.81
CA PRO A 292 -0.92 7.19 14.05
C PRO A 292 -0.98 8.60 14.62
N ILE A 293 -2.05 8.89 15.36
CA ILE A 293 -2.20 10.13 16.14
C ILE A 293 -1.64 9.87 17.53
N PHE A 294 -0.73 10.73 18.00
CA PHE A 294 -0.13 10.58 19.32
C PHE A 294 -0.82 11.42 20.39
N ASN A 295 -0.84 10.91 21.62
CA ASN A 295 -1.28 11.59 22.83
C ASN A 295 -0.37 11.25 24.03
N THR A 296 -0.48 12.02 25.10
CA THR A 296 0.24 11.81 26.37
C THR A 296 -0.67 11.36 27.50
N LYS A 297 -1.91 10.95 27.16
CA LYS A 297 -2.93 10.61 28.17
C LYS A 297 -2.97 9.11 28.51
N GLY A 298 -2.08 8.32 27.95
CA GLY A 298 -2.07 6.87 28.10
C GLY A 298 -3.20 6.18 27.30
N TYR A 299 -3.76 6.83 26.29
CA TYR A 299 -4.84 6.27 25.48
C TYR A 299 -4.30 5.61 24.20
N ILE A 300 -4.68 4.37 23.99
CA ILE A 300 -4.42 3.57 22.79
C ILE A 300 -5.76 3.27 22.13
N ASN A 301 -5.88 3.46 20.82
CA ASN A 301 -7.01 3.04 20.01
C ASN A 301 -6.50 2.60 18.63
N ILE A 302 -6.21 1.34 18.48
CA ILE A 302 -5.73 0.73 17.24
C ILE A 302 -6.95 0.20 16.47
N ARG A 303 -7.17 0.72 15.28
CA ARG A 303 -8.28 0.34 14.40
C ARG A 303 -7.77 -0.59 13.32
N LYS A 304 -8.32 -1.80 13.25
CA LYS A 304 -7.91 -2.83 12.27
C LYS A 304 -6.38 -3.01 12.20
N GLY A 305 -5.75 -3.03 13.37
CA GLY A 305 -4.32 -3.26 13.50
C GLY A 305 -3.93 -4.64 13.01
N ARG A 306 -2.88 -4.72 12.21
CA ARG A 306 -2.32 -5.97 11.68
C ARG A 306 -0.94 -6.17 12.25
N HIS A 307 -0.62 -7.39 12.66
CA HIS A 307 0.73 -7.70 13.14
C HIS A 307 1.70 -7.66 11.94
N PRO A 308 2.74 -6.80 11.97
CA PRO A 308 3.58 -6.54 10.80
C PRO A 308 4.42 -7.74 10.34
N LEU A 309 4.71 -8.68 11.23
CA LEU A 309 5.52 -9.87 10.95
C LEU A 309 4.71 -11.07 10.47
N ILE A 310 3.39 -10.96 10.38
CA ILE A 310 2.50 -11.99 9.82
C ILE A 310 2.21 -11.68 8.36
N ASP A 311 2.18 -12.72 7.52
CA ASP A 311 1.84 -12.59 6.10
C ASP A 311 0.55 -11.78 5.90
N LYS A 312 0.60 -10.79 5.00
CA LYS A 312 -0.50 -9.84 4.71
C LYS A 312 -1.81 -10.53 4.30
N LYS A 313 -1.72 -11.74 3.72
CA LYS A 313 -2.90 -12.53 3.29
C LYS A 313 -3.51 -13.36 4.42
N LYS A 314 -2.74 -13.60 5.49
CA LYS A 314 -3.15 -14.45 6.61
C LYS A 314 -3.49 -13.66 7.86
N VAL A 315 -2.93 -12.45 8.00
CA VAL A 315 -3.14 -11.61 9.17
C VAL A 315 -4.60 -11.18 9.29
N VAL A 316 -5.20 -11.42 10.44
CA VAL A 316 -6.53 -10.94 10.77
C VAL A 316 -6.39 -9.60 11.50
N PRO A 317 -7.01 -8.53 10.99
CA PRO A 317 -6.96 -7.22 11.64
C PRO A 317 -7.79 -7.20 12.94
N ILE A 318 -7.22 -6.62 13.99
CA ILE A 318 -7.83 -6.51 15.31
C ILE A 318 -8.11 -5.05 15.67
N ASP A 319 -9.20 -4.82 16.42
CA ASP A 319 -9.52 -3.53 17.03
C ASP A 319 -9.20 -3.61 18.51
N ILE A 320 -8.36 -2.68 19.01
CA ILE A 320 -7.98 -2.63 20.43
C ILE A 320 -8.03 -1.18 20.92
N HIS A 321 -8.67 -0.97 22.08
CA HIS A 321 -8.60 0.29 22.80
C HIS A 321 -8.29 0.06 24.28
N LEU A 322 -7.54 0.99 24.88
CA LEU A 322 -7.07 0.95 26.25
C LEU A 322 -6.79 2.37 26.76
N GLY A 323 -7.03 2.65 28.02
CA GLY A 323 -6.63 3.88 28.69
C GLY A 323 -7.68 4.98 28.78
N LYS A 324 -8.87 4.83 28.17
CA LYS A 324 -9.96 5.82 28.24
C LYS A 324 -11.04 5.40 29.22
N GLU A 325 -11.67 4.26 29.02
CA GLU A 325 -12.74 3.72 29.85
C GLU A 325 -12.19 2.78 30.91
N PHE A 326 -11.14 2.07 30.59
CA PHE A 326 -10.42 1.14 31.44
C PHE A 326 -8.91 1.25 31.23
N HIS A 327 -8.12 0.87 32.26
CA HIS A 327 -6.66 0.90 32.23
C HIS A 327 -6.05 -0.49 32.07
N LEU A 328 -6.80 -1.52 32.42
CA LEU A 328 -6.38 -2.91 32.31
C LEU A 328 -7.30 -3.67 31.38
N LEU A 329 -6.73 -4.46 30.46
CA LEU A 329 -7.45 -5.34 29.55
C LEU A 329 -7.01 -6.78 29.77
N ILE A 330 -7.95 -7.64 30.20
CA ILE A 330 -7.72 -9.06 30.43
C ILE A 330 -8.22 -9.86 29.22
N VAL A 331 -7.30 -10.47 28.49
CA VAL A 331 -7.62 -11.24 27.28
C VAL A 331 -7.69 -12.71 27.60
N THR A 332 -8.84 -13.31 27.33
CA THR A 332 -9.15 -14.71 27.59
C THR A 332 -9.41 -15.49 26.29
N GLY A 333 -9.50 -16.81 26.38
CA GLY A 333 -9.74 -17.68 25.22
C GLY A 333 -8.65 -18.74 25.02
N PRO A 334 -8.74 -19.60 23.99
CA PRO A 334 -7.78 -20.67 23.75
C PRO A 334 -6.40 -20.14 23.36
N ASN A 335 -5.32 -20.88 23.63
CA ASN A 335 -3.94 -20.47 23.27
C ASN A 335 -3.78 -20.24 21.77
N THR A 336 -4.42 -21.04 20.95
CA THR A 336 -4.42 -20.91 19.49
C THR A 336 -5.22 -19.71 18.98
N GLY A 337 -6.00 -19.03 19.85
CA GLY A 337 -6.90 -17.93 19.47
C GLY A 337 -6.24 -16.61 19.11
N GLY A 338 -4.91 -16.46 19.33
CA GLY A 338 -4.17 -15.26 18.99
C GLY A 338 -3.98 -14.27 20.16
N LYS A 339 -4.16 -14.70 21.41
CA LYS A 339 -3.94 -13.86 22.61
C LYS A 339 -2.54 -13.21 22.63
N THR A 340 -1.48 -14.01 22.57
CA THR A 340 -0.09 -13.56 22.53
C THR A 340 0.18 -12.63 21.34
N VAL A 341 -0.41 -12.94 20.18
CA VAL A 341 -0.28 -12.10 18.96
C VAL A 341 -0.94 -10.73 19.19
N SER A 342 -2.08 -10.68 19.87
CA SER A 342 -2.75 -9.40 20.20
C SER A 342 -1.89 -8.53 21.11
N LEU A 343 -1.28 -9.12 22.15
CA LEU A 343 -0.33 -8.44 23.04
C LEU A 343 0.88 -7.90 22.26
N LYS A 344 1.52 -8.78 21.49
CA LYS A 344 2.67 -8.41 20.64
C LYS A 344 2.30 -7.31 19.64
N THR A 345 1.09 -7.35 19.07
CA THR A 345 0.63 -6.31 18.13
C THR A 345 0.58 -4.94 18.80
N VAL A 346 -0.05 -4.84 19.99
CA VAL A 346 -0.13 -3.56 20.73
C VAL A 346 1.25 -3.03 21.07
N GLY A 347 2.10 -3.87 21.66
CA GLY A 347 3.46 -3.48 22.05
C GLY A 347 4.30 -3.06 20.85
N LEU A 348 4.31 -3.87 19.80
CA LEU A 348 5.13 -3.61 18.62
C LEU A 348 4.67 -2.37 17.84
N LEU A 349 3.35 -2.18 17.64
CA LEU A 349 2.83 -0.99 16.97
C LEU A 349 3.10 0.28 17.80
N THR A 350 3.09 0.20 19.13
CA THR A 350 3.47 1.31 20.01
C THR A 350 4.94 1.67 19.83
N LEU A 351 5.84 0.68 19.83
CA LEU A 351 7.28 0.91 19.61
C LEU A 351 7.56 1.46 18.21
N MET A 352 6.92 0.91 17.15
CA MET A 352 7.03 1.39 15.79
C MET A 352 6.59 2.86 15.68
N GLY A 353 5.42 3.17 16.23
CA GLY A 353 4.90 4.53 16.19
C GLY A 353 5.83 5.52 16.89
N GLN A 354 6.35 5.19 18.09
CA GLN A 354 7.29 6.03 18.84
C GLN A 354 8.65 6.17 18.15
N ALA A 355 9.01 5.26 17.26
CA ALA A 355 10.22 5.36 16.44
C ALA A 355 10.02 6.25 15.20
N GLY A 356 8.81 6.77 14.95
CA GLY A 356 8.48 7.55 13.75
C GLY A 356 8.08 6.71 12.55
N LEU A 357 7.86 5.40 12.72
CA LEU A 357 7.33 4.51 11.71
C LEU A 357 5.81 4.60 11.67
N HIS A 358 5.23 4.54 10.47
CA HIS A 358 3.80 4.32 10.34
C HIS A 358 3.42 2.91 10.77
N ILE A 359 2.18 2.72 11.20
CA ILE A 359 1.69 1.44 11.70
C ILE A 359 0.69 0.80 10.72
N PRO A 360 0.71 -0.52 10.52
CA PRO A 360 -0.23 -1.25 9.67
C PRO A 360 -1.63 -1.34 10.32
N ALA A 361 -2.30 -0.19 10.41
CA ALA A 361 -3.63 -0.02 10.98
C ALA A 361 -4.47 0.92 10.11
N LEU A 362 -5.75 1.08 10.38
CA LEU A 362 -6.57 2.07 9.71
C LEU A 362 -6.23 3.49 10.19
N ASP A 363 -6.47 4.45 9.30
CA ASP A 363 -6.36 5.87 9.60
C ASP A 363 -7.13 6.25 10.87
N ARG A 364 -6.64 7.29 11.56
CA ARG A 364 -7.13 7.74 12.89
C ARG A 364 -6.96 6.70 14.00
N SER A 365 -6.01 5.79 13.88
CA SER A 365 -5.53 5.03 15.03
C SER A 365 -4.74 5.94 15.95
N GLU A 366 -4.97 5.81 17.27
CA GLU A 366 -4.33 6.65 18.28
C GLU A 366 -3.39 5.80 19.13
N LEU A 367 -2.21 6.33 19.42
CA LEU A 367 -1.21 5.76 20.33
C LEU A 367 -0.83 6.77 21.40
N SER A 368 -0.45 6.27 22.56
CA SER A 368 0.14 7.12 23.58
C SER A 368 1.66 7.02 23.57
N VAL A 369 2.30 8.11 24.00
CA VAL A 369 3.73 8.10 24.28
C VAL A 369 3.95 7.45 25.63
N PHE A 370 4.69 6.34 25.65
CA PHE A 370 5.15 5.66 26.86
C PHE A 370 6.65 5.88 27.05
N GLU A 371 7.05 6.13 28.28
CA GLU A 371 8.47 6.22 28.62
C GLU A 371 9.10 4.84 28.66
N GLU A 372 8.34 3.84 29.16
CA GLU A 372 8.77 2.44 29.20
C GLU A 372 7.66 1.51 28.71
N VAL A 373 8.08 0.47 28.01
CA VAL A 373 7.25 -0.69 27.66
C VAL A 373 7.87 -1.91 28.31
N TYR A 374 7.10 -2.61 29.11
CA TYR A 374 7.50 -3.86 29.75
C TYR A 374 6.72 -5.01 29.15
N ALA A 375 7.39 -6.09 28.86
CA ALA A 375 6.79 -7.27 28.26
C ALA A 375 7.28 -8.53 28.98
N ASP A 376 6.33 -9.28 29.51
CA ASP A 376 6.53 -10.63 30.01
C ASP A 376 5.76 -11.58 29.10
N ILE A 377 6.38 -11.93 27.96
CA ILE A 377 5.79 -12.70 26.86
C ILE A 377 6.78 -13.76 26.41
N GLY A 378 6.31 -14.99 26.27
CA GLY A 378 7.06 -16.11 25.71
C GLY A 378 7.45 -17.16 26.73
N ASP A 379 7.47 -18.41 26.30
CA ASP A 379 8.01 -19.55 27.06
C ASP A 379 9.54 -19.49 27.01
N GLU A 380 10.19 -19.16 28.11
CA GLU A 380 11.63 -19.34 28.26
C GLU A 380 11.94 -20.85 28.42
N GLN A 381 11.57 -21.66 27.41
CA GLN A 381 11.95 -23.10 27.33
C GLN A 381 13.39 -23.25 26.83
N SER A 382 14.31 -22.43 27.30
CA SER A 382 15.72 -22.69 27.07
C SER A 382 16.18 -23.75 28.07
N ILE A 383 16.62 -24.88 27.57
CA ILE A 383 17.21 -26.01 28.33
C ILE A 383 18.38 -25.54 29.22
N GLU A 384 18.94 -24.36 28.99
CA GLU A 384 20.05 -23.77 29.70
C GLU A 384 19.67 -23.05 31.01
N GLN A 385 18.37 -22.72 31.21
CA GLN A 385 17.90 -22.09 32.46
C GLN A 385 17.07 -23.09 33.27
N SER A 386 17.65 -23.53 34.36
CA SER A 386 17.08 -24.50 35.32
C SER A 386 15.96 -23.96 36.22
N LEU A 387 15.44 -22.74 35.93
CA LEU A 387 14.32 -22.14 36.65
C LEU A 387 13.00 -22.67 36.11
N SER A 388 12.02 -22.95 36.97
CA SER A 388 10.67 -23.27 36.51
C SER A 388 10.08 -22.05 35.75
N THR A 389 9.18 -22.31 34.78
CA THR A 389 8.50 -21.29 33.99
C THR A 389 7.91 -20.18 34.87
N PHE A 390 7.28 -20.54 35.99
CA PHE A 390 6.75 -19.59 36.96
C PHE A 390 7.81 -18.66 37.53
N SER A 391 8.96 -19.22 37.96
CA SER A 391 10.07 -18.44 38.58
C SER A 391 10.64 -17.44 37.55
N SER A 392 10.74 -17.82 36.31
CA SER A 392 11.23 -16.94 35.23
C SER A 392 10.31 -15.75 35.02
N HIS A 393 8.99 -16.00 34.92
CA HIS A 393 7.98 -14.95 34.78
C HIS A 393 8.00 -14.02 36.00
N MET A 394 8.01 -14.58 37.24
CA MET A 394 8.03 -13.78 38.46
C MET A 394 9.32 -12.94 38.61
N THR A 395 10.47 -13.48 38.23
CA THR A 395 11.72 -12.71 38.22
C THR A 395 11.62 -11.53 37.23
N ASN A 396 11.01 -11.75 36.10
CA ASN A 396 10.78 -10.68 35.12
C ASN A 396 9.85 -9.61 35.68
N VAL A 397 8.69 -10.01 36.23
CA VAL A 397 7.72 -9.10 36.85
C VAL A 397 8.38 -8.28 37.99
N VAL A 398 9.11 -8.92 38.91
CA VAL A 398 9.83 -8.25 40.00
C VAL A 398 10.82 -7.20 39.43
N SER A 399 11.47 -7.46 38.31
CA SER A 399 12.47 -6.56 37.76
C SER A 399 11.91 -5.19 37.34
N PHE A 400 10.62 -5.10 37.05
CA PHE A 400 10.00 -3.87 36.57
C PHE A 400 8.78 -3.38 37.38
N ILE A 401 8.16 -4.20 38.23
CA ILE A 401 6.93 -3.84 38.94
C ILE A 401 7.07 -2.57 39.82
N GLU A 402 8.23 -2.37 40.42
CA GLU A 402 8.54 -1.19 41.23
C GLU A 402 8.94 0.03 40.39
N LYS A 403 9.31 -0.19 39.11
CA LYS A 403 9.77 0.86 38.20
C LYS A 403 8.63 1.35 37.29
N ALA A 404 7.59 0.54 37.10
CA ALA A 404 6.47 0.87 36.29
C ALA A 404 5.69 2.04 36.89
N ASP A 405 5.31 2.99 36.06
CA ASP A 405 4.59 4.21 36.39
C ASP A 405 3.42 4.47 35.43
N PRO A 406 2.59 5.49 35.62
CA PRO A 406 1.46 5.79 34.72
C PRO A 406 1.83 6.07 33.26
N LYS A 407 3.11 6.30 32.96
CA LYS A 407 3.64 6.47 31.61
C LYS A 407 4.23 5.17 31.04
N SER A 408 4.00 4.05 31.71
CA SER A 408 4.46 2.73 31.29
C SER A 408 3.31 1.94 30.67
N LEU A 409 3.64 1.09 29.69
CA LEU A 409 2.77 0.04 29.14
C LEU A 409 3.31 -1.32 29.56
N VAL A 410 2.46 -2.14 30.19
CA VAL A 410 2.84 -3.46 30.69
C VAL A 410 2.05 -4.55 29.97
N LEU A 411 2.73 -5.55 29.46
CA LEU A 411 2.17 -6.65 28.70
C LEU A 411 2.53 -7.99 29.34
N PHE A 412 1.51 -8.74 29.75
CA PHE A 412 1.68 -10.05 30.37
C PHE A 412 1.08 -11.15 29.51
N ASP A 413 1.84 -12.18 29.24
CA ASP A 413 1.30 -13.40 28.63
C ASP A 413 1.21 -14.51 29.70
N GLU A 414 0.03 -15.11 29.79
CA GLU A 414 -0.29 -16.17 30.77
C GLU A 414 0.07 -15.83 32.22
N LEU A 415 -0.31 -14.62 32.69
CA LEU A 415 0.01 -14.13 34.02
C LEU A 415 -0.43 -15.10 35.11
N GLY A 416 0.51 -15.52 35.96
CA GLY A 416 0.29 -16.44 37.04
C GLY A 416 0.38 -17.93 36.70
N ALA A 417 0.63 -18.27 35.40
CA ALA A 417 0.78 -19.67 34.97
C ALA A 417 2.04 -20.35 35.54
N GLY A 418 2.01 -21.67 35.57
CA GLY A 418 3.15 -22.49 35.99
C GLY A 418 3.27 -22.80 37.51
N THR A 419 2.25 -22.46 38.30
CA THR A 419 2.12 -22.81 39.71
C THR A 419 0.72 -23.36 40.01
N ASP A 420 0.38 -23.57 41.29
CA ASP A 420 -0.98 -23.93 41.68
C ASP A 420 -2.00 -22.91 41.13
N PRO A 421 -3.07 -23.33 40.48
CA PRO A 421 -4.02 -22.43 39.81
C PRO A 421 -4.62 -21.37 40.76
N THR A 422 -4.93 -21.75 42.01
CA THR A 422 -5.55 -20.86 42.99
C THR A 422 -4.54 -19.79 43.47
N GLU A 423 -3.30 -20.21 43.73
CA GLU A 423 -2.22 -19.29 44.12
C GLU A 423 -1.83 -18.37 42.94
N GLY A 424 -1.74 -18.94 41.73
CA GLY A 424 -1.41 -18.20 40.52
C GLY A 424 -2.46 -17.14 40.20
N ALA A 425 -3.76 -17.47 40.27
CA ALA A 425 -4.84 -16.53 40.08
C ALA A 425 -4.85 -15.41 41.16
N ALA A 426 -4.69 -15.75 42.42
CA ALA A 426 -4.62 -14.77 43.52
C ALA A 426 -3.45 -13.79 43.35
N LEU A 427 -2.28 -14.28 42.96
CA LEU A 427 -1.09 -13.46 42.72
C LEU A 427 -1.28 -12.56 41.50
N ALA A 428 -1.83 -13.09 40.41
CA ALA A 428 -2.13 -12.33 39.21
C ALA A 428 -3.11 -11.17 39.48
N ILE A 429 -4.20 -11.45 40.25
CA ILE A 429 -5.16 -10.40 40.65
C ILE A 429 -4.45 -9.34 41.52
N SER A 430 -3.56 -9.73 42.43
CA SER A 430 -2.83 -8.79 43.27
C SER A 430 -1.88 -7.89 42.49
N ILE A 431 -1.17 -8.44 41.47
CA ILE A 431 -0.31 -7.68 40.56
C ILE A 431 -1.14 -6.69 39.74
N LEU A 432 -2.23 -7.14 39.13
CA LEU A 432 -3.12 -6.30 38.33
C LEU A 432 -3.76 -5.19 39.18
N ASN A 433 -4.17 -5.47 40.40
CA ASN A 433 -4.70 -4.51 41.37
C ASN A 433 -3.67 -3.42 41.72
N HIS A 434 -2.41 -3.82 41.86
CA HIS A 434 -1.32 -2.88 42.12
C HIS A 434 -1.15 -1.92 40.94
N LEU A 435 -1.11 -2.44 39.69
CA LEU A 435 -0.98 -1.62 38.49
C LEU A 435 -2.18 -0.71 38.28
N GLN A 436 -3.40 -1.23 38.55
CA GLN A 436 -4.63 -0.46 38.41
C GLN A 436 -4.66 0.74 39.38
N LYS A 437 -4.31 0.53 40.66
CA LYS A 437 -4.23 1.58 41.69
C LYS A 437 -3.26 2.68 41.30
N GLN A 438 -2.19 2.35 40.62
CA GLN A 438 -1.21 3.30 40.11
C GLN A 438 -1.60 3.95 38.78
N GLY A 439 -2.69 3.52 38.14
CA GLY A 439 -3.13 4.04 36.85
C GLY A 439 -2.24 3.63 35.68
N ILE A 440 -1.49 2.52 35.80
CA ILE A 440 -0.62 1.96 34.77
C ILE A 440 -1.47 1.23 33.73
N ARG A 441 -1.12 1.37 32.44
CA ARG A 441 -1.81 0.67 31.36
C ARG A 441 -1.23 -0.72 31.22
N ALA A 442 -2.11 -1.74 31.30
CA ALA A 442 -1.64 -3.11 31.12
C ALA A 442 -2.62 -3.95 30.29
N MET A 443 -2.06 -4.89 29.55
CA MET A 443 -2.77 -6.01 28.94
C MET A 443 -2.24 -7.31 29.52
N ALA A 444 -3.13 -8.20 29.91
CA ALA A 444 -2.76 -9.52 30.41
C ALA A 444 -3.56 -10.60 29.72
N THR A 445 -2.92 -11.70 29.34
CA THR A 445 -3.62 -12.90 28.91
C THR A 445 -3.71 -13.90 30.08
N THR A 446 -4.76 -14.67 30.10
CA THR A 446 -4.94 -15.68 31.14
C THR A 446 -5.88 -16.80 30.73
N HIS A 447 -5.81 -17.90 31.45
CA HIS A 447 -6.76 -19.01 31.38
C HIS A 447 -7.63 -19.11 32.64
N TYR A 448 -7.34 -18.32 33.69
CA TYR A 448 -8.03 -18.39 34.97
C TYR A 448 -9.40 -17.74 34.90
N SER A 449 -10.42 -18.46 35.36
CA SER A 449 -11.82 -17.97 35.46
C SER A 449 -11.95 -16.83 36.46
N GLU A 450 -11.16 -16.86 37.56
CA GLU A 450 -11.13 -15.85 38.61
C GLU A 450 -10.75 -14.47 38.08
N LEU A 451 -9.85 -14.40 37.06
CA LEU A 451 -9.49 -13.14 36.42
C LEU A 451 -10.60 -12.60 35.55
N LYS A 452 -11.44 -13.48 34.96
CA LYS A 452 -12.64 -13.04 34.23
C LYS A 452 -13.64 -12.35 35.15
N VAL A 453 -13.87 -12.97 36.34
CA VAL A 453 -14.71 -12.41 37.41
C VAL A 453 -14.15 -11.10 37.93
N TYR A 454 -12.85 -11.06 38.19
CA TYR A 454 -12.14 -9.84 38.62
C TYR A 454 -12.39 -8.69 37.66
N ALA A 455 -12.27 -8.93 36.33
CA ALA A 455 -12.51 -7.88 35.35
C ALA A 455 -13.98 -7.45 35.27
N LEU A 456 -14.95 -8.33 35.51
CA LEU A 456 -16.37 -7.98 35.56
C LEU A 456 -16.76 -7.17 36.80
N SER A 457 -16.05 -7.39 37.92
CA SER A 457 -16.38 -6.80 39.23
C SER A 457 -15.56 -5.53 39.55
N THR A 458 -14.48 -5.24 38.77
CA THR A 458 -13.53 -4.18 39.15
C THR A 458 -13.63 -3.03 38.14
N PRO A 459 -14.05 -1.81 38.56
CA PRO A 459 -14.09 -0.65 37.68
C PRO A 459 -12.70 -0.34 37.13
N GLY A 460 -12.61 -0.03 35.85
CA GLY A 460 -11.34 0.30 35.16
C GLY A 460 -10.55 -0.92 34.69
N VAL A 461 -11.11 -2.12 34.82
CA VAL A 461 -10.62 -3.37 34.24
C VAL A 461 -11.66 -3.89 33.27
N GLU A 462 -11.25 -4.36 32.10
CA GLU A 462 -12.17 -4.87 31.08
C GLU A 462 -11.74 -6.25 30.60
N ASN A 463 -12.73 -7.07 30.25
CA ASN A 463 -12.50 -8.36 29.61
C ASN A 463 -12.37 -8.23 28.10
N ALA A 464 -11.58 -9.09 27.48
CA ALA A 464 -11.61 -9.35 26.05
C ALA A 464 -11.50 -10.84 25.80
N SER A 465 -12.09 -11.28 24.69
CA SER A 465 -11.97 -12.67 24.22
C SER A 465 -11.41 -12.75 22.82
N CYS A 466 -10.59 -13.78 22.57
CA CYS A 466 -10.24 -14.18 21.22
C CYS A 466 -11.34 -15.14 20.71
N GLU A 467 -12.05 -14.70 19.66
CA GLU A 467 -13.15 -15.48 19.06
C GLU A 467 -12.62 -16.80 18.49
N PHE A 468 -13.33 -17.88 18.78
CA PHE A 468 -13.01 -19.22 18.32
C PHE A 468 -14.25 -19.86 17.67
N ASP A 469 -14.12 -20.32 16.45
CA ASP A 469 -15.18 -21.00 15.73
C ASP A 469 -15.22 -22.47 16.14
N VAL A 470 -16.21 -22.81 16.94
CA VAL A 470 -16.42 -24.19 17.41
C VAL A 470 -16.88 -25.11 16.29
N GLU A 471 -17.51 -24.59 15.22
CA GLU A 471 -17.97 -25.43 14.10
C GLU A 471 -16.82 -25.93 13.25
N THR A 472 -15.86 -25.05 12.94
CA THR A 472 -14.68 -25.36 12.12
C THR A 472 -13.47 -25.81 12.93
N LEU A 473 -13.50 -25.71 14.27
CA LEU A 473 -12.35 -25.87 15.18
C LEU A 473 -11.17 -24.98 14.81
N ARG A 474 -11.43 -23.78 14.30
CA ARG A 474 -10.41 -22.83 13.91
C ARG A 474 -10.55 -21.51 14.65
N PRO A 475 -9.42 -20.89 15.03
CA PRO A 475 -9.47 -19.54 15.56
C PRO A 475 -9.84 -18.57 14.43
N THR A 476 -10.72 -17.61 14.75
CA THR A 476 -11.01 -16.50 13.85
C THR A 476 -9.99 -15.38 14.01
N TYR A 477 -9.19 -15.40 15.08
CA TYR A 477 -8.20 -14.37 15.47
C TYR A 477 -8.81 -12.98 15.73
N ARG A 478 -10.11 -12.87 15.87
CA ARG A 478 -10.79 -11.62 16.18
C ARG A 478 -10.79 -11.40 17.69
N LEU A 479 -10.50 -10.17 18.10
CA LEU A 479 -10.56 -9.76 19.50
C LEU A 479 -11.88 -9.04 19.77
N LEU A 480 -12.63 -9.52 20.77
CA LEU A 480 -13.90 -8.95 21.22
C LEU A 480 -13.70 -8.36 22.62
N ILE A 481 -13.73 -7.03 22.73
CA ILE A 481 -13.59 -6.33 24.00
C ILE A 481 -14.96 -6.20 24.66
N GLY A 482 -15.01 -6.33 25.97
CA GLY A 482 -16.24 -6.26 26.79
C GLY A 482 -16.91 -7.61 27.00
N VAL A 483 -16.27 -8.71 26.58
CA VAL A 483 -16.81 -10.08 26.78
C VAL A 483 -15.70 -11.00 27.23
N PRO A 484 -15.86 -11.70 28.38
CA PRO A 484 -14.95 -12.78 28.77
C PRO A 484 -15.09 -13.97 27.80
N GLY A 485 -13.98 -14.62 27.48
CA GLY A 485 -13.98 -15.80 26.60
C GLY A 485 -14.55 -17.02 27.27
N LYS A 486 -15.34 -17.79 26.53
CA LYS A 486 -15.87 -19.08 26.93
C LYS A 486 -14.81 -20.18 26.89
N SER A 487 -14.87 -21.11 27.83
CA SER A 487 -14.09 -22.35 27.73
C SER A 487 -14.75 -23.29 26.72
N ASN A 488 -14.03 -23.68 25.66
CA ASN A 488 -14.54 -24.56 24.62
C ASN A 488 -13.96 -25.99 24.70
N ALA A 489 -13.32 -26.36 25.84
CA ALA A 489 -12.59 -27.63 25.96
C ALA A 489 -13.46 -28.84 25.65
N PHE A 490 -14.68 -28.91 26.20
CA PHE A 490 -15.59 -30.02 25.97
C PHE A 490 -16.09 -30.09 24.52
N ALA A 491 -16.43 -28.95 23.93
CA ALA A 491 -16.90 -28.90 22.55
C ALA A 491 -15.77 -29.31 21.57
N ILE A 492 -14.55 -28.84 21.84
CA ILE A 492 -13.36 -29.22 21.06
C ILE A 492 -13.09 -30.71 21.21
N SER A 493 -13.07 -31.24 22.44
CA SER A 493 -12.80 -32.66 22.73
C SER A 493 -13.82 -33.58 22.06
N SER A 494 -15.11 -33.21 22.12
CA SER A 494 -16.18 -33.94 21.46
C SER A 494 -15.96 -34.01 19.93
N LYS A 495 -15.64 -32.91 19.31
CA LYS A 495 -15.40 -32.87 17.86
C LYS A 495 -14.10 -33.56 17.43
N LEU A 496 -13.09 -33.63 18.30
CA LEU A 496 -11.88 -34.41 18.10
C LEU A 496 -12.09 -35.92 18.29
N GLY A 497 -13.29 -36.33 18.73
CA GLY A 497 -13.67 -37.74 18.83
C GLY A 497 -13.55 -38.36 20.23
N LEU A 498 -13.40 -37.52 21.28
CA LEU A 498 -13.46 -38.03 22.65
C LEU A 498 -14.87 -38.59 22.92
N PRO A 499 -15.01 -39.81 23.41
CA PRO A 499 -16.32 -40.42 23.68
C PRO A 499 -17.18 -39.58 24.61
N SER A 500 -18.47 -39.44 24.31
CA SER A 500 -19.39 -38.59 25.06
C SER A 500 -19.45 -38.95 26.56
N TYR A 501 -19.38 -40.23 26.90
CA TYR A 501 -19.41 -40.68 28.31
C TYR A 501 -18.26 -40.13 29.16
N ILE A 502 -17.07 -39.92 28.53
CA ILE A 502 -15.92 -39.31 29.22
C ILE A 502 -16.18 -37.82 29.44
N ILE A 503 -16.76 -37.16 28.43
CA ILE A 503 -17.11 -35.73 28.50
C ILE A 503 -18.18 -35.50 29.56
N ASP A 504 -19.21 -36.38 29.62
CA ASP A 504 -20.31 -36.28 30.58
C ASP A 504 -19.82 -36.56 32.01
N ASP A 505 -18.87 -37.50 32.18
CA ASP A 505 -18.23 -37.72 33.48
C ASP A 505 -17.39 -36.52 33.91
N ALA A 506 -16.62 -35.93 32.96
CA ALA A 506 -15.82 -34.75 33.24
C ALA A 506 -16.67 -33.53 33.61
N LYS A 507 -17.84 -33.36 33.01
CA LYS A 507 -18.80 -32.29 33.35
C LYS A 507 -19.31 -32.45 34.77
N GLN A 508 -19.54 -33.69 35.24
CA GLN A 508 -19.98 -33.95 36.63
C GLN A 508 -18.93 -33.60 37.68
N GLN A 509 -17.66 -33.50 37.31
CA GLN A 509 -16.59 -33.12 38.22
C GLN A 509 -16.45 -31.58 38.35
N ILE A 510 -17.17 -30.80 37.55
CA ILE A 510 -17.18 -29.34 37.63
C ILE A 510 -18.24 -28.92 38.65
N SER A 511 -17.95 -27.88 39.43
CA SER A 511 -18.92 -27.37 40.42
C SER A 511 -20.14 -26.74 39.72
N GLN A 512 -21.33 -26.81 40.33
CA GLN A 512 -22.56 -26.21 39.79
C GLN A 512 -22.44 -24.68 39.65
N GLU A 513 -21.62 -24.03 40.48
CA GLU A 513 -21.39 -22.59 40.42
C GLU A 513 -20.55 -22.22 39.18
N ASP A 514 -19.54 -23.01 38.84
CA ASP A 514 -18.71 -22.80 37.65
C ASP A 514 -19.50 -23.05 36.34
N GLU A 515 -20.39 -24.06 36.31
CA GLU A 515 -21.25 -24.36 35.15
C GLU A 515 -22.26 -23.22 34.92
N SER A 516 -22.92 -22.73 35.98
CA SER A 516 -23.84 -21.58 35.90
C SER A 516 -23.16 -20.31 35.43
N PHE A 517 -21.90 -20.07 35.86
CA PHE A 517 -21.11 -18.92 35.43
C PHE A 517 -20.70 -19.00 33.94
N GLU A 518 -20.26 -20.15 33.46
CA GLU A 518 -19.91 -20.39 32.07
C GLU A 518 -21.14 -20.25 31.13
N ASP A 519 -22.34 -20.64 31.59
CA ASP A 519 -23.60 -20.45 30.84
C ASP A 519 -23.99 -18.96 30.70
N VAL A 520 -23.80 -18.18 31.76
CA VAL A 520 -24.00 -16.71 31.69
C VAL A 520 -22.99 -16.07 30.73
N ILE A 521 -21.71 -16.45 30.80
CA ILE A 521 -20.68 -15.98 29.86
C ILE A 521 -21.07 -16.36 28.43
N SER A 522 -21.54 -17.59 28.19
CA SER A 522 -21.99 -18.05 26.88
C SER A 522 -23.09 -17.14 26.29
N THR A 523 -24.09 -16.81 27.08
CA THR A 523 -25.18 -15.93 26.66
C THR A 523 -24.71 -14.51 26.39
N LEU A 524 -23.78 -14.00 27.21
CA LEU A 524 -23.15 -12.68 26.99
C LEU A 524 -22.34 -12.63 25.71
N GLU A 525 -21.56 -13.68 25.43
CA GLU A 525 -20.72 -13.77 24.20
C GLU A 525 -21.61 -13.83 22.95
N GLU A 526 -22.67 -14.65 22.94
CA GLU A 526 -23.61 -14.74 21.82
C GLU A 526 -24.31 -13.40 21.54
N ASN A 527 -24.78 -12.73 22.59
CA ASN A 527 -25.40 -11.42 22.47
C ASN A 527 -24.43 -10.38 21.94
N ARG A 528 -23.17 -10.40 22.41
CA ARG A 528 -22.13 -9.46 21.97
C ARG A 528 -21.71 -9.70 20.53
N ILE A 529 -21.52 -10.96 20.12
CA ILE A 529 -21.25 -11.32 18.72
C ILE A 529 -22.37 -10.79 17.82
N THR A 530 -23.62 -10.89 18.25
CA THR A 530 -24.77 -10.37 17.51
C THR A 530 -24.72 -8.85 17.42
N ILE A 531 -24.47 -8.16 18.54
CA ILE A 531 -24.31 -6.69 18.58
C ILE A 531 -23.15 -6.23 17.69
N GLU A 532 -22.01 -6.94 17.70
CA GLU A 532 -20.86 -6.55 16.88
C GLU A 532 -21.12 -6.77 15.38
N LYS A 533 -21.85 -7.83 15.01
CA LYS A 533 -22.31 -8.02 13.62
C LYS A 533 -23.23 -6.88 13.18
N GLU A 534 -24.20 -6.53 14.02
CA GLU A 534 -25.11 -5.40 13.75
C GLU A 534 -24.36 -4.07 13.66
N ARG A 535 -23.38 -3.83 14.53
CA ARG A 535 -22.51 -2.64 14.48
C ARG A 535 -21.73 -2.55 13.17
N MET A 536 -21.18 -3.68 12.70
CA MET A 536 -20.47 -3.69 11.41
C MET A 536 -21.41 -3.43 10.24
N GLU A 537 -22.63 -3.96 10.26
CA GLU A 537 -23.64 -3.65 9.24
C GLU A 537 -24.04 -2.17 9.28
N ILE A 538 -24.26 -1.60 10.46
CA ILE A 538 -24.56 -0.18 10.63
C ILE A 538 -23.40 0.69 10.12
N ALA A 539 -22.17 0.34 10.43
CA ALA A 539 -20.99 1.07 9.95
C ALA A 539 -20.88 1.03 8.42
N ARG A 540 -21.19 -0.12 7.80
CA ARG A 540 -21.25 -0.28 6.36
C ARG A 540 -22.34 0.58 5.74
N TYR A 541 -23.55 0.52 6.28
CA TYR A 541 -24.67 1.33 5.80
C TYR A 541 -24.40 2.83 5.98
N LYS A 542 -23.75 3.22 7.08
CA LYS A 542 -23.37 4.62 7.30
C LYS A 542 -22.38 5.12 6.23
N SER A 543 -21.38 4.32 5.90
CA SER A 543 -20.43 4.65 4.83
C SER A 543 -21.13 4.76 3.46
N GLU A 544 -22.03 3.83 3.16
CA GLU A 544 -22.80 3.83 1.92
C GLU A 544 -23.74 5.05 1.81
N VAL A 545 -24.35 5.46 2.93
CA VAL A 545 -25.17 6.66 3.00
C VAL A 545 -24.33 7.93 2.83
N GLU A 546 -23.13 8.01 3.41
CA GLU A 546 -22.22 9.13 3.22
C GLU A 546 -21.76 9.25 1.75
N ASP A 547 -21.45 8.14 1.09
CA ASP A 547 -21.08 8.11 -0.33
C ASP A 547 -22.24 8.51 -1.24
N LEU A 548 -23.45 8.02 -0.96
CA LEU A 548 -24.66 8.40 -1.68
C LEU A 548 -24.98 9.88 -1.51
N LYS A 549 -24.80 10.43 -0.30
CA LYS A 549 -24.98 11.86 -0.03
C LYS A 549 -24.01 12.70 -0.84
N LYS A 550 -22.74 12.32 -0.89
CA LYS A 550 -21.72 13.01 -1.68
C LYS A 550 -22.01 12.96 -3.19
N GLN A 551 -22.52 11.82 -3.67
CA GLN A 551 -22.96 11.70 -5.07
C GLN A 551 -24.19 12.56 -5.36
N LEU A 552 -25.14 12.69 -4.43
CA LEU A 552 -26.29 13.56 -4.56
C LEU A 552 -25.88 15.04 -4.60
N GLU A 553 -24.99 15.48 -3.72
CA GLU A 553 -24.45 16.85 -3.69
C GLU A 553 -23.77 17.19 -5.02
N THR A 554 -22.92 16.31 -5.53
CA THR A 554 -22.25 16.53 -6.82
C THR A 554 -23.22 16.55 -8.01
N LYS A 555 -24.27 15.73 -7.98
CA LYS A 555 -25.36 15.79 -9.00
C LYS A 555 -26.16 17.06 -8.92
N GLN A 556 -26.44 17.54 -7.71
CA GLN A 556 -27.20 18.78 -7.46
C GLN A 556 -26.43 20.01 -7.92
N GLU A 557 -25.11 20.04 -7.67
CA GLU A 557 -24.25 21.10 -8.20
C GLU A 557 -24.22 21.13 -9.74
N LYS A 558 -24.09 19.95 -10.38
CA LYS A 558 -24.14 19.85 -11.85
C LYS A 558 -25.48 20.32 -12.42
N LEU A 559 -26.59 19.97 -11.77
CA LEU A 559 -27.92 20.43 -12.17
C LEU A 559 -28.08 21.94 -12.01
N ASN A 560 -27.58 22.51 -10.92
CA ASN A 560 -27.58 23.96 -10.72
C ASN A 560 -26.74 24.69 -11.77
N GLN A 561 -25.55 24.21 -12.07
CA GLN A 561 -24.69 24.75 -13.14
C GLN A 561 -25.37 24.67 -14.52
N GLN A 562 -26.04 23.57 -14.85
CA GLN A 562 -26.81 23.44 -16.08
C GLN A 562 -28.00 24.40 -16.12
N ARG A 563 -28.73 24.55 -15.03
CA ARG A 563 -29.83 25.50 -14.93
C ARG A 563 -29.36 26.95 -15.13
N ASP A 564 -28.25 27.32 -14.47
CA ASP A 564 -27.71 28.66 -14.58
C ASP A 564 -27.14 28.96 -15.97
N ARG A 565 -26.61 27.96 -16.64
CA ARG A 565 -26.21 28.05 -18.04
C ARG A 565 -27.41 28.26 -18.97
N ILE A 566 -28.46 27.48 -18.80
CA ILE A 566 -29.70 27.60 -19.61
C ILE A 566 -30.32 28.96 -19.39
N LEU A 567 -30.37 29.49 -18.14
CA LEU A 567 -30.88 30.82 -17.81
C LEU A 567 -30.06 31.92 -18.47
N ARG A 568 -28.71 31.81 -18.47
CA ARG A 568 -27.82 32.76 -19.18
C ARG A 568 -28.10 32.74 -20.69
N GLU A 569 -28.10 31.57 -21.32
CA GLU A 569 -28.38 31.43 -22.76
C GLU A 569 -29.78 31.99 -23.14
N ALA A 570 -30.79 31.77 -22.27
CA ALA A 570 -32.12 32.34 -22.47
C ALA A 570 -32.16 33.86 -22.34
N ASN A 571 -31.45 34.43 -21.35
CA ASN A 571 -31.32 35.86 -21.19
C ASN A 571 -30.55 36.52 -22.34
N GLU A 572 -29.46 35.93 -22.79
CA GLU A 572 -28.70 36.41 -23.95
C GLU A 572 -29.56 36.39 -25.22
N GLN A 573 -30.35 35.36 -25.45
CA GLN A 573 -31.31 35.27 -26.56
C GLN A 573 -32.41 36.36 -26.44
N ALA A 574 -32.95 36.55 -25.24
CA ALA A 574 -33.95 37.61 -25.00
C ALA A 574 -33.35 39.00 -25.26
N HIS A 575 -32.12 39.27 -24.78
CA HIS A 575 -31.42 40.53 -25.06
C HIS A 575 -31.11 40.74 -26.54
N ALA A 576 -30.76 39.72 -27.27
CA ALA A 576 -30.56 39.78 -28.74
C ALA A 576 -31.87 40.12 -29.47
N ILE A 577 -32.99 39.51 -29.09
CA ILE A 577 -34.30 39.78 -29.68
C ILE A 577 -34.76 41.24 -29.38
N LEU A 578 -34.54 41.72 -28.14
CA LEU A 578 -34.88 43.10 -27.77
C LEU A 578 -34.00 44.11 -28.54
N ARG A 579 -32.72 43.79 -28.73
CA ARG A 579 -31.81 44.64 -29.52
C ARG A 579 -32.21 44.70 -31.00
N ASP A 580 -32.51 43.60 -31.62
CA ASP A 580 -33.02 43.53 -33.00
C ASP A 580 -34.35 44.26 -33.16
N ALA A 581 -35.24 44.15 -32.17
CA ALA A 581 -36.53 44.92 -32.16
C ALA A 581 -36.31 46.43 -32.01
N LYS A 582 -35.34 46.85 -31.15
CA LYS A 582 -34.95 48.23 -31.00
C LYS A 582 -34.33 48.81 -32.28
N GLU A 583 -33.35 48.11 -32.89
CA GLU A 583 -32.73 48.54 -34.15
C GLU A 583 -33.78 48.66 -35.27
N TYR A 584 -34.72 47.73 -35.33
CA TYR A 584 -35.83 47.80 -36.31
C TYR A 584 -36.75 48.98 -36.04
N ALA A 585 -37.08 49.30 -34.80
CA ALA A 585 -37.87 50.46 -34.43
C ALA A 585 -37.15 51.78 -34.77
N ASP A 586 -35.83 51.85 -34.42
CA ASP A 586 -35.00 53.03 -34.71
C ASP A 586 -34.84 53.25 -36.21
N GLN A 587 -34.68 52.17 -36.97
CA GLN A 587 -34.65 52.24 -38.44
C GLN A 587 -36.01 52.70 -39.04
N THR A 588 -37.08 52.19 -38.49
CA THR A 588 -38.46 52.57 -38.90
C THR A 588 -38.73 54.06 -38.59
N ILE A 589 -38.28 54.54 -37.43
CA ILE A 589 -38.38 55.97 -37.05
C ILE A 589 -37.49 56.84 -37.94
N LYS A 590 -36.25 56.40 -38.25
CA LYS A 590 -35.37 57.11 -39.21
C LYS A 590 -35.96 57.16 -40.61
N ASP A 591 -36.54 56.08 -41.08
CA ASP A 591 -37.25 56.03 -42.37
C ASP A 591 -38.47 56.96 -42.37
N PHE A 592 -39.25 57.00 -41.28
CA PHE A 592 -40.38 57.89 -41.09
C PHE A 592 -39.95 59.35 -41.09
N ASN A 593 -38.87 59.69 -40.41
CA ASN A 593 -38.38 61.08 -40.35
C ASN A 593 -37.72 61.53 -41.66
N LYS A 594 -37.12 60.61 -42.46
CA LYS A 594 -36.60 60.88 -43.81
C LYS A 594 -37.70 61.15 -44.85
N PHE A 595 -38.88 60.56 -44.70
CA PHE A 595 -39.99 60.62 -45.66
C PHE A 595 -41.10 61.53 -45.26
N GLY A 596 -40.93 62.34 -44.19
CA GLY A 596 -41.97 63.30 -43.65
C GLY A 596 -42.42 64.41 -44.60
N LYS A 597 -42.14 64.35 -45.90
CA LYS A 597 -42.65 65.31 -46.94
C LYS A 597 -42.98 64.73 -48.29
N ALA A 598 -43.34 63.48 -48.43
CA ALA A 598 -43.86 62.93 -49.67
C ALA A 598 -44.88 61.80 -49.40
N ASN A 599 -46.00 61.81 -50.19
CA ASN A 599 -47.07 60.81 -50.11
C ASN A 599 -46.57 59.36 -50.12
N ILE A 600 -46.65 58.73 -48.93
CA ILE A 600 -46.34 57.30 -48.81
C ILE A 600 -47.53 56.51 -49.31
N SER A 601 -47.29 55.66 -50.35
CA SER A 601 -48.22 54.67 -50.79
C SER A 601 -48.61 53.71 -49.66
N ILE A 602 -49.93 53.58 -49.39
CA ILE A 602 -50.54 52.62 -48.42
C ILE A 602 -49.97 51.20 -48.60
N LYS A 603 -49.52 50.89 -49.82
CA LYS A 603 -48.97 49.61 -50.21
C LYS A 603 -47.55 49.27 -49.62
N GLU A 604 -46.74 50.29 -49.32
CA GLU A 604 -45.44 50.15 -48.71
C GLU A 604 -45.53 49.99 -47.21
N MET A 605 -46.52 50.68 -46.60
CA MET A 605 -46.83 50.49 -45.19
C MET A 605 -47.37 49.07 -44.86
N GLU A 606 -48.21 48.56 -45.77
CA GLU A 606 -48.78 47.22 -45.70
C GLU A 606 -47.67 46.14 -45.83
N ASN A 607 -46.73 46.32 -46.75
CA ASN A 607 -45.58 45.45 -46.96
C ASN A 607 -44.62 45.41 -45.75
N LYS A 608 -44.37 46.56 -45.11
CA LYS A 608 -43.55 46.64 -43.88
C LYS A 608 -44.28 45.96 -42.73
N ARG A 609 -45.61 46.16 -42.61
CA ARG A 609 -46.44 45.51 -41.60
C ARG A 609 -46.51 43.98 -41.81
N GLN A 610 -46.60 43.51 -43.05
CA GLN A 610 -46.54 42.07 -43.37
C GLN A 610 -45.17 41.47 -43.08
N ASN A 611 -44.06 42.21 -43.31
CA ASN A 611 -42.73 41.75 -42.99
C ASN A 611 -42.47 41.65 -41.48
N LEU A 612 -43.03 42.59 -40.71
CA LEU A 612 -43.01 42.55 -39.27
C LEU A 612 -43.79 41.33 -38.74
N ARG A 613 -44.99 41.13 -39.29
CA ARG A 613 -45.85 40.00 -38.96
C ARG A 613 -45.20 38.65 -39.34
N LYS A 614 -44.46 38.57 -40.47
CA LYS A 614 -43.69 37.38 -40.87
C LYS A 614 -42.51 37.14 -39.91
N LYS A 615 -41.81 38.18 -39.44
CA LYS A 615 -40.71 38.04 -38.42
C LYS A 615 -41.29 37.63 -37.05
N MET A 616 -42.38 38.22 -36.59
CA MET A 616 -43.08 37.85 -35.36
C MET A 616 -43.58 36.40 -35.42
N ASN A 617 -44.20 35.97 -36.49
CA ASN A 617 -44.64 34.57 -36.69
C ASN A 617 -43.47 33.60 -36.73
N LYS A 618 -42.30 34.02 -37.19
CA LYS A 618 -41.08 33.19 -37.22
C LYS A 618 -40.48 33.02 -35.84
N VAL A 619 -40.54 34.08 -35.00
CA VAL A 619 -40.14 34.00 -33.60
C VAL A 619 -41.15 33.18 -32.78
N GLU A 620 -42.44 33.38 -33.03
CA GLU A 620 -43.53 32.61 -32.42
C GLU A 620 -43.51 31.14 -32.79
N SER A 621 -43.16 30.79 -34.05
CA SER A 621 -42.99 29.40 -34.51
C SER A 621 -41.75 28.75 -33.94
N ASN A 622 -40.72 29.54 -33.64
CA ASN A 622 -39.53 29.03 -32.91
C ASN A 622 -39.78 28.86 -31.42
N MET A 623 -40.65 29.67 -30.83
CA MET A 623 -41.08 29.51 -29.42
C MET A 623 -42.08 28.37 -29.24
N SER A 624 -42.92 28.09 -30.25
CA SER A 624 -43.93 27.02 -30.21
C SER A 624 -43.44 25.64 -30.59
N LYS A 625 -42.13 25.50 -30.90
CA LYS A 625 -41.53 24.17 -31.04
C LYS A 625 -41.18 23.64 -29.63
N LYS A 626 -42.17 23.34 -28.83
CA LYS A 626 -42.05 22.35 -27.75
C LYS A 626 -43.39 21.93 -27.19
N GLU A 627 -43.36 20.65 -26.90
CA GLU A 627 -44.37 19.84 -26.23
C GLU A 627 -45.52 19.34 -27.14
N LYS A 628 -45.21 18.27 -27.87
CA LYS A 628 -46.19 17.24 -28.03
C LYS A 628 -46.62 16.77 -26.64
N LYS A 629 -47.74 17.27 -26.16
CA LYS A 629 -48.49 16.62 -25.06
C LYS A 629 -48.84 15.24 -25.57
N VAL A 630 -48.12 14.24 -25.09
CA VAL A 630 -48.53 12.85 -25.24
C VAL A 630 -49.71 12.70 -24.28
N THR A 631 -50.92 12.91 -24.76
CA THR A 631 -52.11 12.51 -24.07
C THR A 631 -52.24 10.99 -24.21
N GLY A 632 -52.24 10.27 -23.12
CA GLY A 632 -52.48 8.85 -23.07
C GLY A 632 -53.95 8.60 -23.53
N ASN A 633 -54.12 7.92 -24.66
CA ASN A 633 -55.44 7.52 -25.16
C ASN A 633 -55.80 6.14 -24.61
N LEU A 634 -55.77 5.94 -23.28
CA LEU A 634 -56.10 4.71 -22.60
C LEU A 634 -57.63 4.67 -22.36
N LYS A 635 -58.29 3.57 -22.74
CA LYS A 635 -59.66 3.28 -22.38
C LYS A 635 -59.71 2.56 -21.03
N PRO A 636 -60.78 2.73 -20.24
CA PRO A 636 -60.93 2.03 -18.98
C PRO A 636 -60.83 0.50 -19.08
N SER A 637 -61.15 -0.07 -20.26
CA SER A 637 -61.00 -1.50 -20.55
C SER A 637 -59.60 -2.01 -20.72
N ASP A 638 -58.62 -1.10 -20.90
CA ASP A 638 -57.24 -1.45 -21.22
C ASP A 638 -56.33 -1.49 -19.95
N LEU A 639 -56.91 -1.23 -18.75
CA LEU A 639 -56.21 -1.18 -17.49
C LEU A 639 -56.65 -2.32 -16.55
N HIS A 640 -55.68 -3.05 -16.04
CA HIS A 640 -55.86 -4.10 -15.07
C HIS A 640 -55.21 -3.73 -13.73
N LEU A 641 -55.69 -4.33 -12.63
CA LEU A 641 -55.05 -4.18 -11.33
C LEU A 641 -53.61 -4.78 -11.37
N GLY A 642 -52.60 -3.96 -11.03
CA GLY A 642 -51.20 -4.33 -11.08
C GLY A 642 -50.44 -3.88 -12.31
N ASP A 643 -51.11 -3.26 -13.30
CA ASP A 643 -50.43 -2.76 -14.48
C ASP A 643 -49.47 -1.64 -14.17
N GLY A 644 -48.24 -1.72 -14.75
CA GLY A 644 -47.24 -0.68 -14.68
C GLY A 644 -47.60 0.53 -15.54
N VAL A 645 -47.74 1.69 -14.93
CA VAL A 645 -48.13 2.94 -15.63
C VAL A 645 -47.14 4.06 -15.33
N LYS A 646 -46.98 4.93 -16.33
CA LYS A 646 -46.21 6.17 -16.15
C LYS A 646 -47.20 7.32 -16.02
N VAL A 647 -47.14 8.08 -14.93
CA VAL A 647 -47.89 9.30 -14.69
C VAL A 647 -47.20 10.45 -15.41
N LEU A 648 -47.88 11.04 -16.40
CA LEU A 648 -47.30 12.06 -17.28
C LEU A 648 -47.05 13.38 -16.53
N SER A 649 -47.99 13.81 -15.69
CA SER A 649 -47.88 15.08 -14.95
C SER A 649 -46.73 15.07 -13.92
N LEU A 650 -46.43 13.91 -13.35
CA LEU A 650 -45.39 13.74 -12.29
C LEU A 650 -44.11 13.11 -12.83
N ASN A 651 -44.15 12.60 -14.07
CA ASN A 651 -43.05 11.85 -14.72
C ASN A 651 -42.52 10.68 -13.84
N LEU A 652 -43.41 10.03 -13.05
CA LEU A 652 -43.10 8.92 -12.17
C LEU A 652 -43.75 7.64 -12.70
N LYS A 653 -43.07 6.51 -12.43
CA LYS A 653 -43.60 5.18 -12.69
C LYS A 653 -44.38 4.72 -11.44
N GLY A 654 -45.52 4.05 -11.67
CA GLY A 654 -46.37 3.50 -10.61
C GLY A 654 -47.14 2.29 -11.04
N THR A 655 -47.84 1.65 -10.14
CA THR A 655 -48.72 0.49 -10.41
C THR A 655 -50.19 0.84 -10.14
N VAL A 656 -51.05 0.37 -10.95
CA VAL A 656 -52.51 0.57 -10.81
C VAL A 656 -53.01 -0.19 -9.61
N SER A 657 -53.53 0.53 -8.60
CA SER A 657 -54.07 -0.06 -7.37
C SER A 657 -55.61 -0.21 -7.33
N THR A 658 -56.33 0.55 -8.14
CA THR A 658 -57.81 0.41 -8.33
C THR A 658 -58.17 0.65 -9.78
N LEU A 659 -59.24 0.03 -10.25
CA LEU A 659 -59.79 0.32 -11.59
C LEU A 659 -60.43 1.72 -11.63
N PRO A 660 -60.47 2.38 -12.81
CA PRO A 660 -61.06 3.73 -12.94
C PRO A 660 -62.51 3.80 -12.48
N ASP A 661 -62.86 4.85 -11.72
CA ASP A 661 -64.25 5.16 -11.35
C ASP A 661 -65.04 5.72 -12.53
N ALA A 662 -66.37 5.91 -12.35
CA ALA A 662 -67.30 6.45 -13.38
C ALA A 662 -66.86 7.85 -13.90
N LYS A 663 -65.94 8.52 -13.26
CA LYS A 663 -65.35 9.82 -13.66
C LYS A 663 -63.93 9.69 -14.21
N GLY A 664 -63.42 8.46 -14.38
CA GLY A 664 -62.11 8.18 -15.00
C GLY A 664 -60.92 8.34 -14.02
N TYR A 665 -61.15 8.42 -12.72
CA TYR A 665 -60.07 8.50 -11.71
C TYR A 665 -59.75 7.14 -11.14
N LEU A 666 -58.45 6.84 -10.93
CA LEU A 666 -57.97 5.61 -10.30
C LEU A 666 -56.82 5.92 -9.32
N LEU A 667 -56.57 5.00 -8.43
CA LEU A 667 -55.44 5.07 -7.49
C LEU A 667 -54.22 4.39 -8.14
N VAL A 668 -53.15 5.14 -8.23
CA VAL A 668 -51.81 4.66 -8.68
C VAL A 668 -50.85 4.71 -7.51
N GLN A 669 -50.17 3.60 -7.26
CA GLN A 669 -49.14 3.50 -6.25
C GLN A 669 -47.77 3.80 -6.88
N MET A 670 -47.10 4.84 -6.37
CA MET A 670 -45.77 5.31 -6.79
C MET A 670 -44.83 5.20 -5.60
N GLY A 671 -44.11 4.06 -5.49
CA GLY A 671 -43.33 3.76 -4.28
C GLY A 671 -44.17 3.63 -3.04
N ILE A 672 -43.95 4.46 -2.01
CA ILE A 672 -44.73 4.47 -0.76
C ILE A 672 -45.98 5.36 -0.83
N MET A 673 -46.16 6.17 -1.87
CA MET A 673 -47.28 7.10 -2.02
C MET A 673 -48.37 6.51 -2.93
N ARG A 674 -49.64 6.69 -2.53
CA ARG A 674 -50.85 6.42 -3.36
C ARG A 674 -51.47 7.75 -3.72
N SER A 675 -51.70 7.99 -5.02
CA SER A 675 -52.37 9.21 -5.50
C SER A 675 -53.52 8.88 -6.42
N LYS A 676 -54.55 9.69 -6.36
CA LYS A 676 -55.73 9.58 -7.22
C LYS A 676 -55.44 10.35 -8.52
N ILE A 677 -55.36 9.67 -9.66
CA ILE A 677 -54.95 10.19 -10.94
C ILE A 677 -55.99 9.88 -12.00
N HIS A 678 -56.16 10.81 -12.95
CA HIS A 678 -57.11 10.60 -14.04
C HIS A 678 -56.46 9.75 -15.14
N ILE A 679 -57.24 8.88 -15.82
CA ILE A 679 -56.74 7.95 -16.84
C ILE A 679 -56.03 8.62 -18.03
N SER A 680 -56.45 9.86 -18.38
CA SER A 680 -55.82 10.59 -19.45
C SER A 680 -54.36 11.05 -19.14
N ASP A 681 -53.95 10.97 -17.89
CA ASP A 681 -52.59 11.34 -17.40
C ASP A 681 -51.68 10.10 -17.24
N LEU A 682 -52.13 8.96 -17.78
CA LEU A 682 -51.42 7.68 -17.68
C LEU A 682 -51.00 7.15 -19.05
N VAL A 683 -49.85 6.51 -19.11
CA VAL A 683 -49.39 5.71 -20.25
C VAL A 683 -48.96 4.33 -19.73
N LEU A 684 -49.47 3.27 -20.38
CA LEU A 684 -49.10 1.88 -20.05
C LEU A 684 -47.62 1.66 -20.42
N LEU A 685 -46.86 1.11 -19.48
CA LEU A 685 -45.48 0.69 -19.73
C LEU A 685 -45.55 -0.77 -20.20
N GLN A 686 -45.19 -1.00 -21.47
CA GLN A 686 -44.95 -2.36 -21.96
C GLN A 686 -43.56 -2.81 -21.50
N GLU A 687 -43.42 -3.14 -20.25
CA GLU A 687 -42.23 -3.81 -19.71
C GLU A 687 -42.65 -4.68 -18.52
N GLU A 688 -42.05 -5.84 -18.49
CA GLU A 688 -42.18 -6.99 -17.60
C GLU A 688 -42.78 -6.69 -16.21
N THR A 689 -43.79 -7.42 -15.86
CA THR A 689 -44.52 -7.39 -14.59
C THR A 689 -43.63 -7.38 -13.37
N VAL A 690 -43.53 -6.24 -12.69
CA VAL A 690 -43.05 -6.18 -11.32
C VAL A 690 -44.21 -6.70 -10.44
N ILE A 691 -44.09 -7.93 -10.00
CA ILE A 691 -45.03 -8.56 -9.09
C ILE A 691 -45.02 -7.81 -7.75
N SER A 692 -46.02 -7.04 -7.47
CA SER A 692 -46.33 -6.51 -6.13
C SER A 692 -46.69 -7.66 -5.20
N ALA A 693 -45.98 -7.82 -4.10
CA ALA A 693 -46.28 -8.83 -3.10
C ALA A 693 -47.68 -8.65 -2.52
N PRO A 694 -48.53 -9.71 -2.46
CA PRO A 694 -49.82 -9.64 -1.78
C PRO A 694 -49.61 -9.53 -0.29
N ASN A 695 -50.48 -8.74 0.37
CA ASN A 695 -50.63 -8.66 1.82
C ASN A 695 -50.87 -10.05 2.41
N MET A 696 -49.84 -10.66 3.01
CA MET A 696 -49.99 -11.91 3.74
C MET A 696 -50.07 -11.65 5.23
N GLN A 697 -51.18 -12.15 5.82
CA GLN A 697 -51.37 -12.24 7.26
C GLN A 697 -50.26 -13.07 7.88
N ARG A 698 -49.77 -12.63 9.04
CA ARG A 698 -48.72 -13.24 9.81
C ARG A 698 -49.12 -14.64 10.31
N THR A 699 -48.45 -15.67 9.78
CA THR A 699 -48.32 -16.96 10.47
C THR A 699 -46.85 -17.32 10.60
N SER A 700 -46.50 -17.89 11.76
CA SER A 700 -45.14 -18.07 12.27
C SER A 700 -44.26 -19.07 11.54
N ALA A 701 -44.68 -19.61 10.40
CA ALA A 701 -43.91 -20.57 9.61
C ALA A 701 -43.09 -19.95 8.44
N GLY A 702 -43.20 -18.64 8.19
CA GLY A 702 -42.60 -17.95 7.04
C GLY A 702 -41.15 -17.43 7.21
N LYS A 703 -40.63 -17.46 8.45
CA LYS A 703 -39.31 -16.83 8.75
C LYS A 703 -38.07 -17.58 8.22
N ILE A 704 -38.18 -18.84 7.85
CA ILE A 704 -37.04 -19.67 7.42
C ILE A 704 -36.77 -19.59 5.91
N LYS A 705 -37.80 -19.24 5.09
CA LYS A 705 -37.67 -19.21 3.63
C LYS A 705 -37.09 -17.89 3.03
N MET A 706 -37.13 -16.80 3.77
CA MET A 706 -36.71 -15.48 3.25
C MET A 706 -35.22 -15.20 3.37
N SER A 707 -34.47 -15.93 4.18
CA SER A 707 -33.00 -15.68 4.36
C SER A 707 -32.14 -16.36 3.31
N LYS A 708 -32.63 -17.34 2.55
CA LYS A 708 -31.88 -18.02 1.51
C LYS A 708 -31.93 -17.38 0.12
N SER A 709 -33.02 -16.66 -0.19
CA SER A 709 -33.17 -16.08 -1.54
C SER A 709 -32.34 -14.82 -1.80
N SER A 710 -31.82 -14.17 -0.76
CA SER A 710 -30.97 -12.98 -0.89
C SER A 710 -29.46 -13.26 -0.95
N SER A 711 -29.04 -14.52 -0.81
CA SER A 711 -27.61 -14.89 -0.75
C SER A 711 -27.09 -15.70 -1.94
N VAL A 712 -27.96 -16.14 -2.85
CA VAL A 712 -27.54 -16.91 -4.04
C VAL A 712 -27.24 -15.95 -5.20
N GLY A 713 -25.98 -15.85 -5.60
CA GLY A 713 -25.56 -15.07 -6.76
C GLY A 713 -26.12 -15.67 -8.08
N ILE A 714 -26.32 -14.84 -9.10
CA ILE A 714 -26.80 -15.27 -10.44
C ILE A 714 -25.69 -15.98 -11.23
N GLU A 715 -24.45 -15.98 -10.74
CA GLU A 715 -23.27 -16.53 -11.42
C GLU A 715 -22.44 -17.37 -10.46
N ILE A 716 -21.95 -18.52 -10.94
CA ILE A 716 -20.96 -19.36 -10.26
C ILE A 716 -19.68 -19.44 -11.10
N ASN A 717 -18.51 -19.27 -10.46
CA ASN A 717 -17.21 -19.34 -11.11
C ASN A 717 -16.49 -20.63 -10.71
N LEU A 718 -16.28 -21.51 -11.71
CA LEU A 718 -15.64 -22.83 -11.55
C LEU A 718 -14.24 -22.89 -12.19
N LEU A 719 -13.64 -21.75 -12.52
CA LEU A 719 -12.30 -21.70 -13.12
C LEU A 719 -11.23 -22.30 -12.19
N GLY A 720 -10.38 -23.15 -12.75
CA GLY A 720 -9.28 -23.77 -12.00
C GLY A 720 -9.68 -24.95 -11.13
N ARG A 721 -10.95 -25.39 -11.15
CA ARG A 721 -11.42 -26.61 -10.46
C ARG A 721 -11.21 -27.85 -11.33
N THR A 722 -11.07 -29.00 -10.68
CA THR A 722 -11.18 -30.30 -11.35
C THR A 722 -12.64 -30.58 -11.70
N VAL A 723 -12.89 -31.52 -12.63
CA VAL A 723 -14.27 -31.83 -13.08
C VAL A 723 -15.15 -32.30 -11.93
N ASP A 724 -14.63 -33.13 -11.04
CA ASP A 724 -15.38 -33.69 -9.92
C ASP A 724 -15.70 -32.62 -8.84
N GLU A 725 -14.73 -31.77 -8.51
CA GLU A 725 -14.94 -30.65 -7.60
C GLU A 725 -15.96 -29.65 -8.15
N ALA A 726 -15.85 -29.33 -9.44
CA ALA A 726 -16.78 -28.42 -10.11
C ALA A 726 -18.20 -28.96 -10.14
N ILE A 727 -18.40 -30.28 -10.34
CA ILE A 727 -19.72 -30.90 -10.32
C ILE A 727 -20.31 -30.85 -8.90
N ALA A 728 -19.54 -31.13 -7.85
CA ALA A 728 -20.00 -31.09 -6.48
C ALA A 728 -20.41 -29.66 -6.03
N GLU A 729 -19.64 -28.66 -6.44
CA GLU A 729 -19.92 -27.25 -6.16
C GLU A 729 -21.12 -26.73 -6.97
N LEU A 730 -21.23 -27.15 -8.23
CA LEU A 730 -22.33 -26.81 -9.12
C LEU A 730 -23.65 -27.45 -8.65
N ASP A 731 -23.66 -28.69 -8.19
CA ASP A 731 -24.85 -29.40 -7.69
C ASP A 731 -25.51 -28.65 -6.56
N LYS A 732 -24.71 -28.28 -5.54
CA LYS A 732 -25.18 -27.49 -4.41
C LYS A 732 -25.70 -26.10 -4.82
N TYR A 733 -24.98 -25.44 -5.73
CA TYR A 733 -25.37 -24.11 -6.20
C TYR A 733 -26.67 -24.14 -7.01
N LEU A 734 -26.86 -25.12 -7.90
CA LEU A 734 -28.08 -25.28 -8.70
C LEU A 734 -29.29 -25.59 -7.83
N ASP A 735 -29.13 -26.41 -6.78
CA ASP A 735 -30.19 -26.67 -5.80
C ASP A 735 -30.58 -25.39 -5.06
N ASP A 736 -29.61 -24.63 -4.56
CA ASP A 736 -29.87 -23.36 -3.88
C ASP A 736 -30.51 -22.32 -4.81
N ALA A 737 -30.07 -22.24 -6.07
CA ALA A 737 -30.63 -21.34 -7.08
C ALA A 737 -32.07 -21.73 -7.48
N TYR A 738 -32.34 -23.04 -7.63
CA TYR A 738 -33.70 -23.54 -7.91
C TYR A 738 -34.64 -23.30 -6.76
N LEU A 739 -34.21 -23.54 -5.51
CA LEU A 739 -34.99 -23.24 -4.29
C LEU A 739 -35.21 -21.74 -4.09
N ALA A 740 -34.30 -20.90 -4.58
CA ALA A 740 -34.43 -19.44 -4.58
C ALA A 740 -35.31 -18.90 -5.73
N HIS A 741 -35.86 -19.80 -6.57
CA HIS A 741 -36.69 -19.47 -7.74
C HIS A 741 -36.00 -18.53 -8.75
N ILE A 742 -34.69 -18.66 -8.90
CA ILE A 742 -33.93 -17.91 -9.92
C ILE A 742 -34.25 -18.53 -11.28
N PRO A 743 -34.66 -17.75 -12.30
CA PRO A 743 -35.09 -18.30 -13.59
C PRO A 743 -33.94 -18.85 -14.45
N SER A 744 -32.77 -18.23 -14.33
CA SER A 744 -31.56 -18.66 -15.04
C SER A 744 -30.30 -18.27 -14.26
N VAL A 745 -29.23 -19.08 -14.43
CA VAL A 745 -27.93 -18.82 -13.80
C VAL A 745 -26.79 -18.99 -14.82
N ARG A 746 -25.67 -18.33 -14.54
CA ARG A 746 -24.45 -18.37 -15.36
C ARG A 746 -23.40 -19.26 -14.70
N VAL A 747 -22.85 -20.18 -15.45
CA VAL A 747 -21.81 -21.11 -14.99
C VAL A 747 -20.53 -20.83 -15.77
N VAL A 748 -19.55 -20.23 -15.12
CA VAL A 748 -18.26 -19.87 -15.71
C VAL A 748 -17.28 -21.02 -15.53
N HIS A 749 -16.85 -21.65 -16.63
CA HIS A 749 -15.93 -22.81 -16.63
C HIS A 749 -14.67 -22.59 -17.47
N GLY A 750 -14.59 -21.46 -18.20
CA GLY A 750 -13.46 -21.13 -19.05
C GLY A 750 -13.40 -21.88 -20.37
N LYS A 751 -12.54 -21.39 -21.26
CA LYS A 751 -12.38 -21.99 -22.62
C LYS A 751 -11.43 -23.18 -22.62
N GLY A 752 -10.41 -23.26 -21.81
CA GLY A 752 -9.37 -24.28 -21.63
C GLY A 752 -9.40 -25.48 -22.63
N THR A 753 -9.06 -26.65 -22.18
CA THR A 753 -9.12 -27.92 -22.98
C THR A 753 -10.55 -28.41 -23.27
N GLY A 754 -11.56 -27.77 -22.68
CA GLY A 754 -12.97 -28.16 -22.80
C GLY A 754 -13.39 -29.34 -21.92
N ALA A 755 -12.49 -29.92 -21.13
CA ALA A 755 -12.80 -31.07 -20.25
C ALA A 755 -13.85 -30.66 -19.19
N LEU A 756 -13.66 -29.49 -18.54
CA LEU A 756 -14.59 -28.98 -17.55
C LEU A 756 -15.97 -28.68 -18.13
N ARG A 757 -16.04 -28.07 -19.30
CA ARG A 757 -17.27 -27.82 -20.05
C ARG A 757 -18.02 -29.12 -20.37
N LYS A 758 -17.32 -30.18 -20.89
CA LYS A 758 -17.92 -31.47 -21.17
C LYS A 758 -18.48 -32.12 -19.91
N GLY A 759 -17.74 -32.07 -18.80
CA GLY A 759 -18.18 -32.60 -17.49
C GLY A 759 -19.46 -31.92 -17.01
N ILE A 760 -19.48 -30.57 -16.99
CA ILE A 760 -20.63 -29.76 -16.61
C ILE A 760 -21.85 -30.04 -17.51
N HIS A 761 -21.69 -30.05 -18.84
CA HIS A 761 -22.79 -30.32 -19.76
C HIS A 761 -23.36 -31.76 -19.62
N ASN A 762 -22.50 -32.75 -19.33
CA ASN A 762 -22.97 -34.12 -19.07
C ASN A 762 -23.73 -34.22 -17.75
N TYR A 763 -23.31 -33.46 -16.74
CA TYR A 763 -24.02 -33.37 -15.47
C TYR A 763 -25.37 -32.67 -15.63
N LEU A 764 -25.43 -31.49 -16.27
CA LEU A 764 -26.67 -30.72 -16.46
C LEU A 764 -27.77 -31.51 -17.21
N ARG A 765 -27.42 -32.41 -18.13
CA ARG A 765 -28.39 -33.29 -18.80
C ARG A 765 -29.12 -34.26 -17.86
N ARG A 766 -28.55 -34.54 -16.69
CA ARG A 766 -29.12 -35.47 -15.72
C ARG A 766 -29.94 -34.79 -14.63
N VAL A 767 -29.80 -33.46 -14.51
CA VAL A 767 -30.49 -32.69 -13.49
C VAL A 767 -31.95 -32.47 -13.87
N LYS A 768 -32.89 -32.93 -13.04
CA LYS A 768 -34.34 -32.98 -13.36
C LYS A 768 -35.02 -31.61 -13.44
N TYR A 769 -34.51 -30.62 -12.72
CA TYR A 769 -35.08 -29.27 -12.63
C TYR A 769 -34.46 -28.26 -13.61
N VAL A 770 -33.47 -28.64 -14.38
CA VAL A 770 -32.96 -27.87 -15.50
C VAL A 770 -33.87 -28.05 -16.71
N SER A 771 -34.30 -26.96 -17.33
CA SER A 771 -35.12 -26.96 -18.53
C SER A 771 -34.30 -26.97 -19.81
N SER A 772 -33.29 -26.11 -19.87
CA SER A 772 -32.35 -25.99 -21.00
C SER A 772 -31.04 -25.37 -20.54
N PHE A 773 -29.96 -25.61 -21.27
CA PHE A 773 -28.70 -24.91 -21.11
C PHE A 773 -28.04 -24.71 -22.47
N HIS A 774 -27.33 -23.60 -22.62
CA HIS A 774 -26.61 -23.23 -23.84
C HIS A 774 -25.36 -22.44 -23.50
N LEU A 775 -24.43 -22.34 -24.44
CA LEU A 775 -23.27 -21.47 -24.29
C LEU A 775 -23.69 -20.00 -24.41
N ALA A 776 -23.00 -19.13 -23.67
CA ALA A 776 -23.23 -17.68 -23.74
C ALA A 776 -22.90 -17.13 -25.15
N GLU A 777 -23.55 -16.02 -25.51
CA GLU A 777 -23.34 -15.35 -26.81
C GLU A 777 -22.02 -14.54 -26.82
N PHE A 778 -21.63 -14.09 -28.02
CA PHE A 778 -20.43 -13.29 -28.19
C PHE A 778 -20.54 -11.98 -27.41
N GLY A 779 -19.58 -11.73 -26.48
CA GLY A 779 -19.58 -10.58 -25.56
C GLY A 779 -20.06 -10.91 -24.13
N GLU A 780 -20.72 -12.06 -23.89
CA GLU A 780 -21.17 -12.50 -22.55
C GLU A 780 -20.32 -13.65 -21.96
N GLY A 781 -19.16 -13.93 -22.51
CA GLY A 781 -18.22 -14.96 -22.08
C GLY A 781 -18.03 -16.11 -23.07
N ASP A 782 -18.71 -16.13 -24.19
CA ASP A 782 -18.58 -17.10 -25.31
C ASP A 782 -18.59 -18.57 -24.83
N ALA A 783 -17.73 -19.39 -25.47
CA ALA A 783 -17.54 -20.81 -25.15
C ALA A 783 -16.99 -21.10 -23.72
N GLY A 784 -16.71 -20.07 -22.91
CA GLY A 784 -16.23 -20.19 -21.52
C GLY A 784 -17.33 -20.13 -20.47
N VAL A 785 -18.56 -19.81 -20.83
CA VAL A 785 -19.72 -19.68 -19.94
C VAL A 785 -20.91 -20.50 -20.48
N THR A 786 -21.62 -21.18 -19.58
CA THR A 786 -22.88 -21.87 -19.88
C THR A 786 -24.02 -21.20 -19.11
N ILE A 787 -25.07 -20.83 -19.82
CA ILE A 787 -26.32 -20.34 -19.22
C ILE A 787 -27.25 -21.52 -18.99
N VAL A 788 -27.76 -21.64 -17.75
CA VAL A 788 -28.62 -22.73 -17.33
C VAL A 788 -29.99 -22.15 -16.97
N ASN A 789 -31.07 -22.64 -17.59
CA ASN A 789 -32.45 -22.24 -17.33
C ASN A 789 -33.15 -23.34 -16.53
N PHE A 790 -33.90 -22.95 -15.52
CA PHE A 790 -34.67 -23.88 -14.69
C PHE A 790 -36.11 -24.09 -15.20
N LYS A 791 -36.68 -25.20 -14.82
CA LYS A 791 -38.13 -25.46 -15.06
C LYS A 791 -38.92 -24.57 -14.11
N LYS A 792 -39.99 -23.96 -14.63
CA LYS A 792 -40.90 -23.14 -13.81
C LYS A 792 -41.69 -23.97 -12.80
#